data_6111fabe09bcdf9acab37c9cd93b444e
#
_entry.id   6111fabe09bcdf9acab37c9cd93b444e
#
_cell.length_a   1.000
_cell.length_b   1.000
_cell.length_c   1.000
_cell.angle_alpha   90.00
_cell.angle_beta   90.00
_cell.angle_gamma   90.00
#
_symmetry.space_group_name_H-M   'P 1'
#
loop_
_entity.id
_entity.type
_entity.pdbx_description
1 polymer ?
#
loop_
_entity_poly.entity_id
_entity_poly.type
_entity_poly.pdbx_seq_one_letter_code
_entity_poly.pdbx_strand_id
1 'polypeptide(L)'
;VNMYGGTIANNTATNGGVIYSACGGTFNLSGGTISGNKATNGDGGVINMSGGTITISGTKLINNTASRYGGAVYLHNGVTATMTGGEISNNHAGKEGGAVHVFYKNSTFNLSGGIITGNSSVDGGAIYLNQEPSVLNMTGGIISGNTATGNGGAVYIYRSGSVCNLSGGTIENNTAKSGGGIYVNPSNNGQLKISGNPIVNGNTASGDANNVYLPSGKKLSISAAMSSGASIGITTEGKNYPVVFSGKYSQDYSDYFFADAADAHVNYNANTELELAAGAKKYNVYIITDDNGTATVSASSATAGTTIQLTVTPNNGYHFKEWQVVSGNAEVSNNTFIMPAGNVTVKPVFEAHSFTEEHAEEQYKKSSADCTHNDVYYKTCSCGAVSATETFEVPGTALNHDWAEATCTEPKTCRREGCGATDGNPLGHDLPSDWSKDENEHWHECKRCHSKEDAGKHEYGDDNICDICEYDRTVPHTHSLTLVSANDATCTKDGNKAYYACDGCDMWFEDANGSIEIADKTSVIIPATGHAPSESWKFDKADHWKDCTNAGCGVIIEGSKATHTESGWIIDTAPTYFNSGTQHKECTVCHYVTAVGFIPAKGGDIEPSDPSGWTPNPNLPATGGDNTIFIWIALLLICASTAAGTVIHGRRKKQR
;
A
#
# COMPACT_ATOMS: atom_id res chain seq x y z
N VAL A 1 -24.55 -42.71 44.14
CA VAL A 1 -25.77 -42.01 43.69
C VAL A 1 -25.63 -41.74 42.21
N ASN A 2 -26.67 -42.03 41.45
CA ASN A 2 -26.71 -41.76 40.02
C ASN A 2 -27.91 -40.87 39.73
N MET A 3 -27.66 -39.78 38.95
CA MET A 3 -28.71 -38.92 38.44
C MET A 3 -28.66 -38.95 36.90
N TYR A 4 -29.68 -39.51 36.30
CA TYR A 4 -29.78 -39.67 34.84
C TYR A 4 -30.67 -38.58 34.20
N GLY A 5 -31.46 -37.87 35.02
CA GLY A 5 -32.39 -36.85 34.59
C GLY A 5 -33.20 -36.29 35.76
N GLY A 6 -34.23 -35.50 35.44
CA GLY A 6 -35.07 -34.85 36.44
C GLY A 6 -34.51 -33.55 36.99
N THR A 7 -35.18 -32.99 37.99
CA THR A 7 -34.83 -31.71 38.59
C THR A 7 -34.73 -31.81 40.11
N ILE A 8 -33.64 -31.25 40.66
CA ILE A 8 -33.46 -31.06 42.12
C ILE A 8 -33.31 -29.56 42.33
N ALA A 9 -34.28 -28.93 42.96
CA ALA A 9 -34.29 -27.48 43.04
C ALA A 9 -34.70 -26.90 44.39
N ASN A 10 -34.19 -25.71 44.68
CA ASN A 10 -34.57 -24.83 45.79
C ASN A 10 -34.43 -25.48 47.18
N ASN A 11 -33.50 -26.43 47.30
CA ASN A 11 -33.19 -27.02 48.61
C ASN A 11 -32.23 -26.14 49.37
N THR A 12 -32.37 -26.15 50.70
CA THR A 12 -31.55 -25.35 51.60
C THR A 12 -30.97 -26.25 52.67
N ALA A 13 -29.65 -26.14 52.85
CA ALA A 13 -28.93 -26.85 53.89
C ALA A 13 -27.84 -25.96 54.53
N THR A 14 -27.22 -26.39 55.59
CA THR A 14 -26.06 -25.69 56.15
C THR A 14 -24.85 -25.86 55.23
N ASN A 15 -24.57 -27.08 54.78
CA ASN A 15 -23.52 -27.44 53.82
C ASN A 15 -24.11 -28.40 52.77
N GLY A 16 -23.63 -28.32 51.53
CA GLY A 16 -24.09 -29.19 50.45
C GLY A 16 -25.59 -29.08 50.24
N GLY A 17 -26.07 -28.01 49.59
CA GLY A 17 -27.50 -27.74 49.39
C GLY A 17 -28.32 -28.93 48.90
N VAL A 18 -27.68 -29.90 48.22
CA VAL A 18 -28.28 -31.14 47.77
C VAL A 18 -27.55 -32.36 48.33
N ILE A 19 -26.22 -32.37 48.28
CA ILE A 19 -25.38 -33.49 48.72
C ILE A 19 -24.34 -32.98 49.72
N TYR A 20 -24.38 -33.58 50.95
CA TYR A 20 -23.29 -33.51 51.91
C TYR A 20 -22.76 -34.90 52.18
N SER A 21 -21.47 -35.15 51.85
CA SER A 21 -20.84 -36.44 52.09
C SER A 21 -19.55 -36.30 52.88
N ALA A 22 -19.55 -36.76 54.12
CA ALA A 22 -18.38 -36.67 55.03
C ALA A 22 -17.43 -37.88 54.91
N CYS A 23 -17.86 -38.97 54.29
CA CYS A 23 -17.13 -40.24 54.26
C CYS A 23 -16.90 -40.81 52.86
N GLY A 24 -16.91 -39.95 51.84
CA GLY A 24 -16.73 -40.40 50.45
C GLY A 24 -18.03 -40.88 49.81
N GLY A 25 -17.88 -41.57 48.68
CA GLY A 25 -18.98 -42.07 47.86
C GLY A 25 -18.74 -41.83 46.39
N THR A 26 -19.63 -42.37 45.57
CA THR A 26 -19.61 -42.15 44.12
C THR A 26 -20.88 -41.46 43.67
N PHE A 27 -20.75 -40.35 42.97
CA PHE A 27 -21.84 -39.54 42.43
C PHE A 27 -21.71 -39.39 40.92
N ASN A 28 -22.65 -39.95 40.18
CA ASN A 28 -22.67 -39.86 38.72
C ASN A 28 -23.85 -38.96 38.29
N LEU A 29 -23.53 -37.84 37.72
CA LEU A 29 -24.47 -36.81 37.29
C LEU A 29 -24.46 -36.75 35.77
N SER A 30 -25.27 -37.57 35.12
CA SER A 30 -25.26 -37.77 33.67
C SER A 30 -26.37 -37.03 32.92
N GLY A 31 -27.33 -36.46 33.62
CA GLY A 31 -28.42 -35.67 33.05
C GLY A 31 -29.24 -34.97 34.10
N GLY A 32 -30.20 -34.18 33.65
CA GLY A 32 -31.09 -33.41 34.54
C GLY A 32 -30.52 -32.06 34.97
N THR A 33 -31.22 -31.37 35.87
CA THR A 33 -30.90 -30.02 36.33
C THR A 33 -30.93 -29.96 37.87
N ILE A 34 -29.90 -29.38 38.44
CA ILE A 34 -29.80 -29.06 39.88
C ILE A 34 -29.71 -27.55 40.03
N SER A 35 -30.78 -26.91 40.53
CA SER A 35 -30.88 -25.45 40.45
C SER A 35 -31.43 -24.77 41.71
N GLY A 36 -30.98 -23.57 41.96
CA GLY A 36 -31.51 -22.72 43.06
C GLY A 36 -31.26 -23.26 44.45
N ASN A 37 -30.35 -24.25 44.62
CA ASN A 37 -30.06 -24.84 45.91
C ASN A 37 -29.06 -23.96 46.71
N LYS A 38 -29.12 -24.00 48.02
CA LYS A 38 -28.40 -23.09 48.87
C LYS A 38 -27.73 -23.77 50.06
N ALA A 39 -26.41 -23.52 50.23
CA ALA A 39 -25.69 -23.79 51.48
C ALA A 39 -25.60 -22.49 52.28
N THR A 40 -26.35 -22.42 53.41
CA THR A 40 -26.60 -21.13 54.13
C THR A 40 -25.47 -20.65 55.01
N ASN A 41 -24.69 -21.52 55.62
CA ASN A 41 -23.56 -21.20 56.50
C ASN A 41 -22.27 -21.92 56.08
N GLY A 42 -22.25 -22.54 54.94
CA GLY A 42 -21.16 -23.40 54.54
C GLY A 42 -20.86 -23.43 53.08
N ASP A 43 -20.45 -24.58 52.64
CA ASP A 43 -19.75 -24.83 51.37
C ASP A 43 -20.56 -25.76 50.48
N GLY A 44 -20.35 -25.61 49.14
CA GLY A 44 -21.00 -26.43 48.13
C GLY A 44 -22.50 -26.14 48.02
N GLY A 45 -22.90 -25.18 47.23
CA GLY A 45 -24.32 -24.87 46.98
C GLY A 45 -25.13 -26.09 46.50
N VAL A 46 -24.49 -27.01 45.84
CA VAL A 46 -25.03 -28.32 45.45
C VAL A 46 -24.34 -29.43 46.23
N ILE A 47 -23.02 -29.56 46.09
CA ILE A 47 -22.23 -30.68 46.63
C ILE A 47 -21.14 -30.17 47.56
N ASN A 48 -21.11 -30.69 48.79
CA ASN A 48 -19.96 -30.62 49.70
C ASN A 48 -19.51 -32.08 49.98
N MET A 49 -18.28 -32.41 49.55
CA MET A 49 -17.84 -33.81 49.58
C MET A 49 -16.42 -33.96 50.13
N SER A 50 -16.24 -34.91 51.03
CA SER A 50 -14.98 -35.34 51.63
C SER A 50 -14.62 -36.75 51.18
N GLY A 51 -13.60 -36.91 50.31
CA GLY A 51 -13.22 -38.18 49.72
C GLY A 51 -14.21 -38.69 48.65
N GLY A 52 -13.83 -39.72 47.91
CA GLY A 52 -14.68 -40.34 46.89
C GLY A 52 -14.62 -39.69 45.52
N THR A 53 -15.64 -39.94 44.69
CA THR A 53 -15.63 -39.53 43.27
C THR A 53 -16.92 -38.84 42.84
N ILE A 54 -16.80 -37.85 41.95
CA ILE A 54 -17.92 -37.19 41.27
C ILE A 54 -17.66 -37.25 39.77
N THR A 55 -18.67 -37.65 39.00
CA THR A 55 -18.64 -37.55 37.54
C THR A 55 -19.80 -36.70 37.07
N ILE A 56 -19.50 -35.63 36.30
CA ILE A 56 -20.48 -34.76 35.65
C ILE A 56 -20.33 -34.96 34.15
N SER A 57 -21.31 -35.55 33.50
CA SER A 57 -21.23 -35.83 32.06
C SER A 57 -22.37 -35.20 31.25
N GLY A 58 -23.44 -34.73 31.91
CA GLY A 58 -24.57 -34.10 31.20
C GLY A 58 -25.49 -33.27 32.09
N THR A 59 -25.29 -33.30 33.41
CA THR A 59 -26.12 -32.55 34.38
C THR A 59 -25.79 -31.06 34.33
N LYS A 60 -26.82 -30.25 34.53
CA LYS A 60 -26.70 -28.78 34.70
C LYS A 60 -26.77 -28.41 36.18
N LEU A 61 -25.72 -27.76 36.70
CA LEU A 61 -25.66 -27.17 38.03
C LEU A 61 -25.80 -25.68 37.90
N ILE A 62 -26.99 -25.13 38.09
CA ILE A 62 -27.26 -23.73 37.71
C ILE A 62 -27.92 -22.93 38.83
N ASN A 63 -27.53 -21.66 38.99
CA ASN A 63 -28.12 -20.73 39.96
C ASN A 63 -28.05 -21.21 41.44
N ASN A 64 -27.04 -22.00 41.81
CA ASN A 64 -26.88 -22.48 43.18
C ASN A 64 -25.97 -21.51 43.96
N THR A 65 -26.09 -21.49 45.28
CA THR A 65 -25.38 -20.53 46.12
C THR A 65 -24.76 -21.20 47.33
N ALA A 66 -23.49 -20.90 47.60
CA ALA A 66 -22.83 -21.21 48.86
C ALA A 66 -22.49 -19.92 49.60
N SER A 67 -22.72 -19.83 50.92
CA SER A 67 -22.34 -18.64 51.67
C SER A 67 -20.83 -18.45 51.80
N ARG A 68 -20.04 -19.51 51.62
CA ARG A 68 -18.58 -19.45 51.69
C ARG A 68 -17.92 -19.93 50.41
N TYR A 69 -17.76 -21.23 50.19
CA TYR A 69 -16.90 -21.85 49.21
C TYR A 69 -17.65 -22.76 48.26
N GLY A 70 -17.25 -22.77 46.96
CA GLY A 70 -17.81 -23.63 45.94
C GLY A 70 -19.31 -23.37 45.71
N GLY A 71 -19.65 -22.36 44.93
CA GLY A 71 -21.05 -21.99 44.63
C GLY A 71 -21.91 -23.15 44.19
N ALA A 72 -21.33 -24.06 43.42
CA ALA A 72 -21.92 -25.36 43.13
C ALA A 72 -21.23 -26.49 43.91
N VAL A 73 -19.91 -26.65 43.82
CA VAL A 73 -19.19 -27.83 44.29
C VAL A 73 -18.01 -27.48 45.18
N TYR A 74 -17.95 -28.08 46.37
CA TYR A 74 -16.82 -28.02 47.28
C TYR A 74 -16.21 -29.42 47.46
N LEU A 75 -14.93 -29.55 47.09
CA LEU A 75 -14.17 -30.79 47.06
C LEU A 75 -13.06 -30.75 48.10
N HIS A 76 -13.05 -31.69 49.05
CA HIS A 76 -12.00 -31.73 50.06
C HIS A 76 -11.59 -33.18 50.46
N ASN A 77 -10.40 -33.31 51.04
CA ASN A 77 -9.89 -34.61 51.54
C ASN A 77 -9.79 -35.71 50.46
N GLY A 78 -9.25 -35.41 49.31
CA GLY A 78 -8.94 -36.40 48.29
C GLY A 78 -10.12 -36.81 47.37
N VAL A 79 -11.05 -35.89 47.16
CA VAL A 79 -12.10 -36.09 46.14
C VAL A 79 -11.51 -35.98 44.75
N THR A 80 -11.90 -36.92 43.90
CA THR A 80 -11.71 -36.79 42.45
C THR A 80 -13.04 -36.47 41.77
N ALA A 81 -13.17 -35.23 41.28
CA ALA A 81 -14.29 -34.82 40.46
C ALA A 81 -13.89 -34.75 38.99
N THR A 82 -14.68 -35.31 38.10
CA THR A 82 -14.42 -35.32 36.65
C THR A 82 -15.64 -34.77 35.92
N MET A 83 -15.41 -33.72 35.10
CA MET A 83 -16.43 -33.17 34.23
C MET A 83 -16.03 -33.43 32.77
N THR A 84 -16.86 -34.22 32.10
CA THR A 84 -16.68 -34.60 30.68
C THR A 84 -17.72 -33.93 29.78
N GLY A 85 -18.74 -33.31 30.37
CA GLY A 85 -19.85 -32.64 29.72
C GLY A 85 -20.77 -31.99 30.75
N GLY A 86 -21.91 -31.48 30.31
CA GLY A 86 -22.83 -30.74 31.18
C GLY A 86 -22.47 -29.27 31.37
N GLU A 87 -23.06 -28.63 32.39
CA GLU A 87 -22.98 -27.21 32.60
C GLU A 87 -22.91 -26.86 34.08
N ILE A 88 -21.98 -25.99 34.46
CA ILE A 88 -21.95 -25.37 35.79
C ILE A 88 -22.06 -23.87 35.59
N SER A 89 -23.25 -23.28 35.77
CA SER A 89 -23.47 -21.90 35.39
C SER A 89 -24.23 -21.06 36.43
N ASN A 90 -23.90 -19.78 36.47
CA ASN A 90 -24.57 -18.79 37.29
C ASN A 90 -24.61 -19.16 38.78
N ASN A 91 -23.64 -19.93 39.27
CA ASN A 91 -23.53 -20.25 40.67
C ASN A 91 -22.74 -19.18 41.41
N HIS A 92 -23.01 -18.99 42.68
CA HIS A 92 -22.38 -17.97 43.52
C HIS A 92 -21.79 -18.53 44.80
N ALA A 93 -20.52 -18.17 45.05
CA ALA A 93 -19.88 -18.40 46.34
C ALA A 93 -19.63 -17.05 47.02
N GLY A 94 -20.01 -16.89 48.29
CA GLY A 94 -19.78 -15.65 49.03
C GLY A 94 -18.32 -15.35 49.30
N LYS A 95 -17.41 -16.31 49.07
CA LYS A 95 -15.95 -16.12 49.21
C LYS A 95 -15.19 -16.66 47.99
N GLU A 96 -15.03 -17.94 47.83
CA GLU A 96 -14.05 -18.52 46.89
C GLU A 96 -14.67 -19.65 46.06
N GLY A 97 -14.29 -19.69 44.74
CA GLY A 97 -14.73 -20.73 43.80
C GLY A 97 -16.21 -20.63 43.46
N GLY A 98 -16.58 -19.66 42.60
CA GLY A 98 -17.99 -19.46 42.23
C GLY A 98 -18.68 -20.68 41.65
N ALA A 99 -18.00 -21.54 40.94
CA ALA A 99 -18.44 -22.87 40.51
C ALA A 99 -17.88 -23.95 41.43
N VAL A 100 -16.55 -24.09 41.50
CA VAL A 100 -15.85 -25.19 42.16
C VAL A 100 -14.75 -24.67 43.06
N HIS A 101 -14.71 -25.14 44.30
CA HIS A 101 -13.59 -24.98 45.21
C HIS A 101 -12.91 -26.33 45.44
N VAL A 102 -11.63 -26.44 45.10
CA VAL A 102 -10.78 -27.61 45.29
C VAL A 102 -9.87 -27.41 46.49
N PHE A 103 -10.04 -28.19 47.52
CA PHE A 103 -9.39 -27.97 48.82
C PHE A 103 -8.71 -29.25 49.33
N TYR A 104 -7.43 -29.19 49.66
CA TYR A 104 -6.67 -30.09 50.50
C TYR A 104 -6.61 -31.61 50.13
N LYS A 105 -5.51 -32.30 50.51
CA LYS A 105 -5.27 -33.77 50.43
C LYS A 105 -5.52 -34.39 49.06
N ASN A 106 -4.85 -33.93 48.00
CA ASN A 106 -4.99 -34.49 46.65
C ASN A 106 -6.42 -34.39 46.05
N SER A 107 -7.22 -33.43 46.51
CA SER A 107 -8.48 -33.18 45.80
C SER A 107 -8.21 -32.69 44.39
N THR A 108 -8.89 -33.31 43.43
CA THR A 108 -8.64 -33.10 42.01
C THR A 108 -9.95 -32.80 41.28
N PHE A 109 -9.90 -31.78 40.45
CA PHE A 109 -10.95 -31.51 39.46
C PHE A 109 -10.39 -31.71 38.06
N ASN A 110 -10.94 -32.69 37.34
CA ASN A 110 -10.60 -32.98 35.94
C ASN A 110 -11.68 -32.40 35.05
N LEU A 111 -11.31 -31.50 34.15
CA LEU A 111 -12.20 -30.89 33.15
C LEU A 111 -11.73 -31.30 31.75
N SER A 112 -12.47 -32.17 31.09
CA SER A 112 -12.20 -32.64 29.75
C SER A 112 -13.28 -32.24 28.73
N GLY A 113 -14.40 -31.69 29.20
CA GLY A 113 -15.52 -31.21 28.39
C GLY A 113 -16.57 -30.53 29.24
N GLY A 114 -17.59 -29.96 28.60
CA GLY A 114 -18.62 -29.17 29.25
C GLY A 114 -18.29 -27.69 29.40
N ILE A 115 -19.16 -26.93 30.05
CA ILE A 115 -19.10 -25.46 30.14
C ILE A 115 -19.23 -25.01 31.60
N ILE A 116 -18.31 -24.13 32.01
CA ILE A 116 -18.36 -23.45 33.32
C ILE A 116 -18.49 -21.97 33.05
N THR A 117 -19.67 -21.37 33.26
CA THR A 117 -19.94 -20.01 32.80
C THR A 117 -20.81 -19.17 33.78
N GLY A 118 -20.60 -17.86 33.78
CA GLY A 118 -21.45 -16.93 34.56
C GLY A 118 -21.38 -17.12 36.09
N ASN A 119 -20.41 -17.89 36.60
CA ASN A 119 -20.27 -18.10 38.03
C ASN A 119 -19.54 -16.90 38.67
N SER A 120 -19.78 -16.67 39.98
CA SER A 120 -19.24 -15.53 40.66
C SER A 120 -18.79 -15.82 42.08
N SER A 121 -17.71 -15.13 42.52
CA SER A 121 -17.19 -15.19 43.88
C SER A 121 -16.32 -13.95 44.20
N VAL A 122 -15.73 -13.92 45.39
CA VAL A 122 -14.68 -12.93 45.69
C VAL A 122 -13.40 -13.32 44.94
N ASP A 123 -12.90 -14.56 45.08
CA ASP A 123 -11.72 -15.05 44.39
C ASP A 123 -12.03 -16.39 43.68
N GLY A 124 -11.43 -16.59 42.48
CA GLY A 124 -11.70 -17.75 41.66
C GLY A 124 -13.15 -17.77 41.17
N GLY A 125 -13.53 -16.83 40.28
CA GLY A 125 -14.92 -16.69 39.80
C GLY A 125 -15.54 -17.97 39.33
N ALA A 126 -14.75 -18.84 38.67
CA ALA A 126 -15.14 -20.24 38.41
C ALA A 126 -14.48 -21.19 39.40
N ILE A 127 -13.18 -21.30 39.45
CA ILE A 127 -12.44 -22.34 40.17
C ILE A 127 -11.40 -21.74 41.11
N TYR A 128 -11.36 -22.23 42.32
CA TYR A 128 -10.37 -21.87 43.34
C TYR A 128 -9.59 -23.10 43.82
N LEU A 129 -8.25 -23.04 43.78
CA LEU A 129 -7.35 -24.08 44.20
C LEU A 129 -6.68 -23.69 45.50
N ASN A 130 -6.98 -24.42 46.60
CA ASN A 130 -6.52 -24.06 47.97
C ASN A 130 -5.92 -25.25 48.70
N GLN A 131 -4.72 -25.05 49.23
CA GLN A 131 -3.95 -26.00 50.04
C GLN A 131 -3.36 -27.22 49.27
N GLU A 132 -2.34 -27.81 49.87
CA GLU A 132 -1.51 -28.90 49.33
C GLU A 132 -2.14 -30.27 49.45
N PRO A 133 -2.11 -31.03 48.40
CA PRO A 133 -2.19 -30.62 47.01
C PRO A 133 -3.66 -30.51 46.59
N SER A 134 -3.99 -29.45 45.87
CA SER A 134 -5.24 -29.31 45.14
C SER A 134 -4.93 -29.18 43.65
N VAL A 135 -5.62 -29.93 42.80
CA VAL A 135 -5.26 -30.07 41.38
C VAL A 135 -6.46 -29.76 40.48
N LEU A 136 -6.20 -28.91 39.50
CA LEU A 136 -7.05 -28.80 38.31
C LEU A 136 -6.29 -29.41 37.13
N ASN A 137 -6.90 -30.38 36.46
CA ASN A 137 -6.45 -30.89 35.15
C ASN A 137 -7.47 -30.49 34.11
N MET A 138 -7.11 -29.55 33.24
CA MET A 138 -7.96 -29.12 32.13
C MET A 138 -7.36 -29.61 30.82
N THR A 139 -8.05 -30.57 30.21
CA THR A 139 -7.69 -31.15 28.91
C THR A 139 -8.67 -30.78 27.80
N GLY A 140 -9.77 -30.10 28.15
CA GLY A 140 -10.84 -29.66 27.27
C GLY A 140 -11.89 -28.86 28.04
N GLY A 141 -13.04 -28.62 27.42
CA GLY A 141 -14.11 -27.81 28.00
C GLY A 141 -13.88 -26.31 27.88
N ILE A 142 -14.84 -25.53 28.36
CA ILE A 142 -14.87 -24.06 28.28
C ILE A 142 -15.11 -23.47 29.65
N ILE A 143 -14.28 -22.52 30.05
CA ILE A 143 -14.49 -21.67 31.25
C ILE A 143 -14.65 -20.25 30.78
N SER A 144 -15.88 -19.72 30.78
CA SER A 144 -16.12 -18.39 30.17
C SER A 144 -17.11 -17.53 30.96
N GLY A 145 -16.97 -16.20 30.88
CA GLY A 145 -17.93 -15.27 31.47
C GLY A 145 -18.05 -15.33 33.00
N ASN A 146 -17.07 -15.92 33.71
CA ASN A 146 -17.08 -15.97 35.16
C ASN A 146 -16.46 -14.69 35.75
N THR A 147 -16.88 -14.31 36.94
CA THR A 147 -16.49 -13.03 37.58
C THR A 147 -15.98 -13.23 38.99
N ALA A 148 -14.78 -12.72 39.27
CA ALA A 148 -14.27 -12.53 40.60
C ALA A 148 -14.21 -11.03 40.97
N THR A 149 -14.69 -10.63 42.15
CA THR A 149 -14.53 -9.26 42.64
C THR A 149 -13.10 -8.99 43.10
N GLY A 150 -12.34 -10.01 43.39
CA GLY A 150 -10.92 -10.04 43.70
C GLY A 150 -10.11 -10.61 42.53
N ASN A 151 -9.50 -11.79 42.69
CA ASN A 151 -8.52 -12.32 41.77
C ASN A 151 -9.00 -13.62 41.11
N GLY A 152 -8.48 -13.90 39.86
CA GLY A 152 -8.76 -15.14 39.15
C GLY A 152 -10.21 -15.25 38.69
N GLY A 153 -10.59 -14.52 37.62
CA GLY A 153 -11.95 -14.58 37.09
C GLY A 153 -12.39 -15.97 36.69
N ALA A 154 -11.51 -16.73 36.05
CA ALA A 154 -11.70 -18.16 35.83
C ALA A 154 -11.05 -18.98 36.94
N VAL A 155 -9.74 -18.93 37.11
CA VAL A 155 -8.98 -19.78 38.01
C VAL A 155 -8.08 -18.99 38.95
N TYR A 156 -8.15 -19.26 40.24
CA TYR A 156 -7.18 -18.78 41.22
C TYR A 156 -6.35 -19.92 41.79
N ILE A 157 -5.05 -19.88 41.63
CA ILE A 157 -4.07 -20.84 42.20
C ILE A 157 -3.48 -20.18 43.46
N TYR A 158 -4.02 -20.59 44.65
CA TYR A 158 -3.75 -19.83 45.88
C TYR A 158 -2.53 -20.35 46.67
N ARG A 159 -2.48 -21.62 47.07
CA ARG A 159 -1.49 -22.16 48.01
C ARG A 159 -0.38 -22.97 47.37
N SER A 160 0.74 -23.14 48.09
CA SER A 160 1.82 -24.07 47.76
C SER A 160 1.23 -25.49 47.54
N GLY A 161 1.75 -26.18 46.54
CA GLY A 161 1.24 -27.52 46.13
C GLY A 161 -0.05 -27.48 45.34
N SER A 162 -0.73 -26.35 45.21
CA SER A 162 -1.83 -26.21 44.24
C SER A 162 -1.28 -26.19 42.83
N VAL A 163 -1.87 -27.03 41.95
CA VAL A 163 -1.41 -27.19 40.56
C VAL A 163 -2.57 -27.02 39.60
N CYS A 164 -2.40 -26.15 38.63
CA CYS A 164 -3.24 -26.09 37.44
C CYS A 164 -2.47 -26.68 36.25
N ASN A 165 -2.86 -27.84 35.79
CA ASN A 165 -2.38 -28.46 34.58
C ASN A 165 -3.34 -28.11 33.45
N LEU A 166 -2.87 -27.30 32.49
CA LEU A 166 -3.64 -26.84 31.36
C LEU A 166 -3.05 -27.39 30.08
N SER A 167 -3.75 -28.39 29.47
CA SER A 167 -3.27 -29.04 28.27
C SER A 167 -4.23 -28.95 27.08
N GLY A 168 -5.37 -28.31 27.27
CA GLY A 168 -6.37 -28.04 26.25
C GLY A 168 -7.57 -27.30 26.83
N GLY A 169 -8.58 -27.06 26.01
CA GLY A 169 -9.77 -26.30 26.38
C GLY A 169 -9.58 -24.78 26.26
N THR A 170 -10.64 -24.04 26.56
CA THR A 170 -10.70 -22.58 26.38
C THR A 170 -11.06 -21.88 27.69
N ILE A 171 -10.30 -20.86 28.03
CA ILE A 171 -10.56 -19.92 29.14
C ILE A 171 -10.69 -18.52 28.55
N GLU A 172 -11.92 -18.00 28.50
CA GLU A 172 -12.18 -16.75 27.81
C GLU A 172 -13.24 -15.88 28.48
N ASN A 173 -13.21 -14.57 28.21
CA ASN A 173 -14.25 -13.63 28.63
C ASN A 173 -14.54 -13.65 30.16
N ASN A 174 -13.58 -14.06 30.99
CA ASN A 174 -13.70 -14.00 32.45
C ASN A 174 -13.16 -12.68 32.96
N THR A 175 -13.69 -12.21 34.09
CA THR A 175 -13.38 -10.88 34.62
C THR A 175 -12.97 -10.94 36.10
N ALA A 176 -11.94 -10.19 36.48
CA ALA A 176 -11.48 -10.06 37.85
C ALA A 176 -10.89 -8.68 38.12
N LYS A 177 -10.41 -8.44 39.32
CA LYS A 177 -9.55 -7.29 39.65
C LYS A 177 -8.11 -7.54 39.17
N SER A 178 -7.63 -8.80 39.21
CA SER A 178 -6.35 -9.23 38.64
C SER A 178 -6.47 -10.69 38.20
N GLY A 179 -5.83 -11.06 37.06
CA GLY A 179 -5.95 -12.40 36.48
C GLY A 179 -7.38 -12.69 36.04
N GLY A 180 -7.91 -11.92 35.08
CA GLY A 180 -9.26 -12.18 34.53
C GLY A 180 -9.44 -13.63 34.12
N GLY A 181 -8.42 -14.25 33.49
CA GLY A 181 -8.37 -15.68 33.25
C GLY A 181 -7.81 -16.44 34.46
N ILE A 182 -6.50 -16.46 34.60
CA ILE A 182 -5.80 -17.23 35.64
C ILE A 182 -4.96 -16.29 36.50
N TYR A 183 -5.07 -16.42 37.81
CA TYR A 183 -4.25 -15.72 38.78
C TYR A 183 -3.39 -16.69 39.59
N VAL A 184 -2.06 -16.45 39.62
CA VAL A 184 -1.11 -17.19 40.47
C VAL A 184 -0.77 -16.35 41.67
N ASN A 185 -0.98 -16.88 42.88
CA ASN A 185 -0.76 -16.11 44.13
C ASN A 185 0.74 -15.78 44.35
N PRO A 186 1.11 -14.52 44.64
CA PRO A 186 2.50 -14.11 44.85
C PRO A 186 3.16 -14.72 46.08
N SER A 187 2.41 -14.89 47.17
CA SER A 187 2.93 -15.29 48.48
C SER A 187 3.16 -16.80 48.61
N ASN A 188 2.71 -17.60 47.65
CA ASN A 188 2.72 -19.06 47.71
C ASN A 188 3.30 -19.68 46.43
N ASN A 189 3.71 -20.95 46.50
CA ASN A 189 4.29 -21.67 45.37
C ASN A 189 3.26 -22.54 44.62
N GLY A 190 2.11 -21.99 44.32
CA GLY A 190 1.17 -22.60 43.36
C GLY A 190 1.78 -22.63 41.96
N GLN A 191 1.45 -23.67 41.20
CA GLN A 191 2.06 -23.95 39.90
C GLN A 191 1.02 -23.91 38.77
N LEU A 192 1.34 -23.15 37.74
CA LEU A 192 0.66 -23.26 36.44
C LEU A 192 1.57 -24.06 35.49
N LYS A 193 1.08 -25.18 35.00
CA LYS A 193 1.77 -26.06 34.04
C LYS A 193 0.98 -26.12 32.75
N ILE A 194 1.65 -25.88 31.65
CA ILE A 194 1.04 -25.78 30.32
C ILE A 194 1.63 -26.81 29.39
N SER A 195 0.78 -27.35 28.51
CA SER A 195 1.18 -28.26 27.42
C SER A 195 0.05 -28.30 26.37
N GLY A 196 0.21 -29.03 25.27
CA GLY A 196 -0.84 -29.22 24.26
C GLY A 196 -1.31 -27.91 23.61
N ASN A 197 -2.63 -27.73 23.49
CA ASN A 197 -3.24 -26.64 22.76
C ASN A 197 -4.29 -25.81 23.53
N PRO A 198 -4.03 -25.37 24.76
CA PRO A 198 -4.98 -24.53 25.49
C PRO A 198 -5.11 -23.13 24.88
N ILE A 199 -6.30 -22.55 25.02
CA ILE A 199 -6.60 -21.18 24.65
C ILE A 199 -6.94 -20.39 25.92
N VAL A 200 -6.19 -19.31 26.18
CA VAL A 200 -6.46 -18.37 27.27
C VAL A 200 -6.38 -16.97 26.73
N ASN A 201 -7.54 -16.44 26.33
CA ASN A 201 -7.62 -15.11 25.72
C ASN A 201 -8.93 -14.38 26.07
N GLY A 202 -9.03 -13.11 25.75
CA GLY A 202 -10.25 -12.33 25.96
C GLY A 202 -10.65 -12.13 27.42
N ASN A 203 -9.81 -12.53 28.39
CA ASN A 203 -10.08 -12.32 29.81
C ASN A 203 -9.60 -10.93 30.24
N THR A 204 -10.32 -10.29 31.17
CA THR A 204 -10.06 -8.89 31.52
C THR A 204 -9.92 -8.69 33.04
N ALA A 205 -9.11 -7.69 33.40
CA ALA A 205 -9.05 -7.16 34.76
C ALA A 205 -9.25 -5.65 34.70
N SER A 206 -10.28 -5.17 35.41
CA SER A 206 -10.64 -3.75 35.42
C SER A 206 -10.85 -3.12 34.00
N GLY A 207 -11.23 -3.94 33.04
CA GLY A 207 -11.46 -3.54 31.64
C GLY A 207 -10.29 -3.81 30.69
N ASP A 208 -9.08 -4.03 31.21
CA ASP A 208 -7.89 -4.31 30.41
C ASP A 208 -7.70 -5.83 30.20
N ALA A 209 -7.04 -6.21 29.09
CA ALA A 209 -6.67 -7.60 28.85
C ALA A 209 -5.79 -8.13 29.98
N ASN A 210 -6.15 -9.29 30.54
CA ASN A 210 -5.45 -9.88 31.67
C ASN A 210 -5.73 -11.39 31.74
N ASN A 211 -5.07 -12.13 30.87
CA ASN A 211 -5.38 -13.53 30.68
C ASN A 211 -4.74 -14.42 31.76
N VAL A 212 -3.42 -14.52 31.76
CA VAL A 212 -2.66 -15.19 32.81
C VAL A 212 -1.85 -14.13 33.56
N TYR A 213 -2.20 -13.85 34.79
CA TYR A 213 -1.47 -12.91 35.63
C TYR A 213 -0.41 -13.62 36.46
N LEU A 214 0.84 -13.25 36.24
CA LEU A 214 2.01 -13.75 36.96
C LEU A 214 2.62 -12.62 37.80
N PRO A 215 2.51 -12.67 39.14
CA PRO A 215 3.17 -11.72 40.01
C PRO A 215 4.70 -11.77 39.91
N SER A 216 5.37 -10.76 40.45
CA SER A 216 6.84 -10.66 40.45
C SER A 216 7.51 -11.95 40.93
N GLY A 217 8.46 -12.46 40.12
CA GLY A 217 9.20 -13.69 40.39
C GLY A 217 8.42 -14.99 40.17
N LYS A 218 7.14 -14.95 39.82
CA LYS A 218 6.37 -16.16 39.45
C LYS A 218 6.55 -16.50 37.99
N LYS A 219 6.70 -17.81 37.73
CA LYS A 219 6.88 -18.37 36.38
C LYS A 219 5.91 -19.51 36.17
N LEU A 220 5.36 -19.59 34.96
CA LEU A 220 4.69 -20.82 34.52
C LEU A 220 5.74 -21.88 34.10
N SER A 221 5.31 -23.12 33.97
CA SER A 221 6.15 -24.18 33.39
C SER A 221 5.46 -24.83 32.20
N ILE A 222 6.22 -25.07 31.13
CA ILE A 222 5.80 -25.91 30.00
C ILE A 222 6.18 -27.35 30.35
N SER A 223 5.18 -28.19 30.64
CA SER A 223 5.36 -29.53 31.19
C SER A 223 5.48 -30.62 30.12
N ALA A 224 5.03 -30.36 28.91
CA ALA A 224 5.17 -31.17 27.71
C ALA A 224 5.05 -30.29 26.46
N ALA A 225 5.23 -30.87 25.27
CA ALA A 225 5.18 -30.15 24.01
C ALA A 225 3.86 -29.36 23.85
N MET A 226 3.99 -28.14 23.36
CA MET A 226 2.88 -27.33 22.87
C MET A 226 2.52 -27.75 21.45
N SER A 227 1.26 -27.60 21.07
CA SER A 227 0.79 -27.96 19.73
C SER A 227 -0.01 -26.81 19.10
N SER A 228 -0.17 -26.90 17.78
CA SER A 228 -0.86 -25.90 16.98
C SER A 228 -2.26 -25.59 17.55
N GLY A 229 -2.64 -24.32 17.56
CA GLY A 229 -3.88 -23.84 18.16
C GLY A 229 -3.77 -23.34 19.61
N ALA A 230 -2.65 -23.57 20.31
CA ALA A 230 -2.41 -22.93 21.60
C ALA A 230 -2.27 -21.40 21.45
N SER A 231 -2.92 -20.66 22.36
CA SER A 231 -2.86 -19.19 22.36
C SER A 231 -3.11 -18.66 23.77
N ILE A 232 -2.07 -18.12 24.39
CA ILE A 232 -2.11 -17.80 25.83
C ILE A 232 -1.60 -16.36 26.05
N GLY A 233 -2.48 -15.50 26.53
CA GLY A 233 -2.12 -14.14 26.91
C GLY A 233 -1.43 -14.08 28.27
N ILE A 234 -0.38 -13.30 28.37
CA ILE A 234 0.44 -13.14 29.58
C ILE A 234 0.41 -11.69 30.05
N THR A 235 0.11 -11.54 31.31
CA THR A 235 0.29 -10.29 32.09
C THR A 235 1.26 -10.56 33.23
N THR A 236 2.26 -9.69 33.41
CA THR A 236 3.18 -9.76 34.57
C THR A 236 2.99 -8.54 35.48
N GLU A 237 3.33 -8.71 36.77
CA GLU A 237 3.36 -7.59 37.70
C GLU A 237 4.50 -6.63 37.31
N GLY A 238 4.14 -5.40 36.99
CA GLY A 238 5.09 -4.39 36.50
C GLY A 238 5.38 -4.46 35.00
N LYS A 239 5.82 -3.32 34.47
CA LYS A 239 6.11 -3.12 33.04
C LYS A 239 7.59 -2.76 32.80
N ASN A 240 8.49 -3.08 33.74
CA ASN A 240 9.93 -2.87 33.56
C ASN A 240 10.51 -4.00 32.71
N TYR A 241 10.19 -4.00 31.44
CA TYR A 241 10.63 -5.02 30.50
C TYR A 241 12.15 -5.01 30.32
N PRO A 242 12.81 -6.20 30.08
CA PRO A 242 12.20 -7.53 29.93
C PRO A 242 11.81 -8.19 31.28
N VAL A 243 10.69 -8.92 31.28
CA VAL A 243 10.22 -9.70 32.45
C VAL A 243 10.11 -11.18 32.07
N VAL A 244 10.99 -12.02 32.64
CA VAL A 244 11.01 -13.46 32.40
C VAL A 244 9.81 -14.12 33.12
N PHE A 245 8.98 -14.85 32.39
CA PHE A 245 7.78 -15.50 32.91
C PHE A 245 7.78 -17.03 32.79
N SER A 246 8.83 -17.65 32.27
CA SER A 246 8.94 -19.09 32.13
C SER A 246 10.26 -19.65 32.68
N GLY A 247 10.38 -20.98 32.71
CA GLY A 247 11.65 -21.69 32.87
C GLY A 247 12.47 -21.72 31.59
N LYS A 248 13.58 -22.48 31.61
CA LYS A 248 14.45 -22.70 30.44
C LYS A 248 13.96 -23.90 29.61
N TYR A 249 13.93 -23.71 28.30
CA TYR A 249 13.52 -24.75 27.34
C TYR A 249 14.47 -24.77 26.15
N SER A 250 14.74 -25.96 25.62
CA SER A 250 15.57 -26.12 24.41
C SER A 250 14.85 -25.75 23.12
N GLN A 251 13.55 -25.62 23.18
CA GLN A 251 12.69 -25.24 22.05
C GLN A 251 12.07 -23.87 22.29
N ASP A 252 11.97 -23.05 21.26
CA ASP A 252 11.23 -21.78 21.29
C ASP A 252 9.71 -22.04 21.27
N TYR A 253 9.04 -21.62 22.33
CA TYR A 253 7.60 -21.68 22.48
C TYR A 253 6.93 -20.30 22.37
N SER A 254 7.66 -19.26 22.00
CA SER A 254 7.14 -17.87 22.02
C SER A 254 5.89 -17.67 21.16
N ASP A 255 5.72 -18.44 20.10
CA ASP A 255 4.57 -18.33 19.18
C ASP A 255 3.25 -18.82 19.75
N TYR A 256 3.28 -19.54 20.89
CA TYR A 256 2.07 -19.97 21.60
C TYR A 256 1.58 -18.98 22.65
N PHE A 257 2.35 -17.90 22.86
CA PHE A 257 2.07 -16.88 23.87
C PHE A 257 2.02 -15.49 23.26
N PHE A 258 1.20 -14.62 23.84
CA PHE A 258 1.17 -13.21 23.48
C PHE A 258 1.15 -12.34 24.74
N ALA A 259 1.62 -11.10 24.63
CA ALA A 259 1.51 -10.13 25.70
C ALA A 259 0.09 -9.55 25.73
N ASP A 260 -0.52 -9.44 26.91
CA ASP A 260 -1.78 -8.72 27.09
C ASP A 260 -1.61 -7.21 26.92
N ALA A 261 -0.43 -6.69 27.23
CA ALA A 261 -0.09 -5.28 27.08
C ALA A 261 0.31 -4.98 25.62
N ALA A 262 -0.30 -3.96 25.02
CA ALA A 262 -0.03 -3.57 23.64
C ALA A 262 1.40 -3.02 23.40
N ASP A 263 2.06 -2.56 24.46
CA ASP A 263 3.43 -2.05 24.46
C ASP A 263 4.49 -3.13 24.73
N ALA A 264 4.11 -4.40 24.70
CA ALA A 264 5.00 -5.53 24.91
C ALA A 264 4.77 -6.67 23.92
N HIS A 265 5.75 -7.56 23.82
CA HIS A 265 5.64 -8.81 23.05
C HIS A 265 6.34 -9.94 23.80
N VAL A 266 6.02 -11.18 23.44
CA VAL A 266 6.71 -12.37 23.95
C VAL A 266 7.97 -12.60 23.11
N ASN A 267 9.09 -12.78 23.81
CA ASN A 267 10.39 -13.06 23.24
C ASN A 267 10.97 -14.35 23.86
N TYR A 268 11.72 -15.12 23.06
CA TYR A 268 12.55 -16.22 23.52
C TYR A 268 14.00 -15.72 23.61
N ASN A 269 14.50 -15.56 24.83
CA ASN A 269 15.74 -14.85 25.07
C ASN A 269 16.99 -15.75 24.92
N ALA A 270 18.18 -15.13 24.97
CA ALA A 270 19.45 -15.86 24.84
C ALA A 270 19.70 -16.89 25.97
N ASN A 271 18.98 -16.80 27.09
CA ASN A 271 19.01 -17.77 28.19
C ASN A 271 18.03 -18.93 27.99
N THR A 272 17.36 -19.01 26.84
CA THR A 272 16.35 -20.02 26.50
C THR A 272 15.08 -19.97 27.38
N GLU A 273 14.74 -18.77 27.85
CA GLU A 273 13.54 -18.51 28.66
C GLU A 273 12.56 -17.62 27.85
N LEU A 274 11.27 -17.73 28.13
CA LEU A 274 10.27 -16.80 27.59
C LEU A 274 10.17 -15.57 28.51
N GLU A 275 10.13 -14.41 27.88
CA GLU A 275 10.01 -13.13 28.56
C GLU A 275 9.01 -12.21 27.85
N LEU A 276 8.42 -11.26 28.56
CA LEU A 276 7.81 -10.08 27.98
C LEU A 276 8.89 -9.04 27.72
N ALA A 277 9.03 -8.59 26.48
CA ALA A 277 9.94 -7.54 26.06
C ALA A 277 9.16 -6.29 25.62
N ALA A 278 9.78 -5.11 25.76
CA ALA A 278 9.16 -3.85 25.38
C ALA A 278 8.92 -3.73 23.87
N GLY A 279 7.84 -3.06 23.50
CA GLY A 279 7.44 -2.80 22.11
C GLY A 279 6.75 -3.98 21.45
N ALA A 280 6.28 -3.77 20.22
CA ALA A 280 5.63 -4.83 19.46
C ALA A 280 6.65 -5.85 18.93
N LYS A 281 6.25 -7.13 18.84
CA LYS A 281 7.09 -8.21 18.26
C LYS A 281 7.45 -7.85 16.82
N LYS A 282 8.74 -7.89 16.52
CA LYS A 282 9.25 -7.72 15.16
C LYS A 282 9.53 -9.08 14.53
N TYR A 283 9.25 -9.16 13.26
CA TYR A 283 9.50 -10.32 12.43
C TYR A 283 10.51 -9.98 11.36
N ASN A 284 11.37 -10.92 11.00
CA ASN A 284 12.45 -10.69 10.04
C ASN A 284 11.98 -10.81 8.60
N VAL A 285 12.57 -10.00 7.74
CA VAL A 285 12.44 -10.10 6.30
C VAL A 285 13.76 -10.57 5.72
N TYR A 286 13.74 -11.70 5.04
CA TYR A 286 14.88 -12.29 4.36
C TYR A 286 14.72 -12.14 2.85
N ILE A 287 15.83 -11.83 2.18
CA ILE A 287 15.89 -11.80 0.72
C ILE A 287 16.84 -12.89 0.25
N ILE A 288 16.39 -13.67 -0.71
CA ILE A 288 17.23 -14.61 -1.45
C ILE A 288 17.43 -14.01 -2.84
N THR A 289 18.67 -13.68 -3.21
CA THR A 289 19.01 -13.20 -4.55
C THR A 289 19.79 -14.28 -5.32
N ASP A 290 19.74 -14.20 -6.64
CA ASP A 290 20.64 -14.93 -7.54
C ASP A 290 21.61 -13.94 -8.21
N ASP A 291 22.45 -14.45 -9.10
CA ASP A 291 23.51 -13.65 -9.76
C ASP A 291 22.95 -12.68 -10.84
N ASN A 292 21.63 -12.67 -11.08
CA ASN A 292 21.00 -11.91 -12.15
C ASN A 292 20.57 -10.50 -11.73
N GLY A 293 20.72 -10.16 -10.44
CA GLY A 293 20.38 -8.85 -9.90
C GLY A 293 20.50 -8.79 -8.37
N THR A 294 20.23 -7.61 -7.83
CA THR A 294 20.22 -7.37 -6.39
C THR A 294 18.86 -6.90 -5.91
N ALA A 295 18.59 -7.08 -4.62
CA ALA A 295 17.37 -6.59 -4.00
C ALA A 295 17.62 -6.10 -2.58
N THR A 296 16.83 -5.15 -2.12
CA THR A 296 16.87 -4.62 -0.76
C THR A 296 15.46 -4.43 -0.21
N VAL A 297 15.36 -4.29 1.11
CA VAL A 297 14.11 -4.00 1.82
C VAL A 297 14.24 -2.73 2.62
N SER A 298 13.14 -2.01 2.81
CA SER A 298 13.09 -0.80 3.66
C SER A 298 13.40 -1.09 5.12
N ALA A 299 13.13 -2.31 5.60
CA ALA A 299 13.46 -2.77 6.94
C ALA A 299 13.70 -4.28 6.95
N SER A 300 14.83 -4.73 7.52
CA SER A 300 15.15 -6.15 7.71
C SER A 300 14.33 -6.82 8.81
N SER A 301 13.65 -6.03 9.63
CA SER A 301 12.64 -6.51 10.59
C SER A 301 11.62 -5.42 10.88
N ALA A 302 10.35 -5.82 11.05
CA ALA A 302 9.24 -4.91 11.33
C ALA A 302 8.14 -5.60 12.14
N THR A 303 7.26 -4.80 12.75
CA THR A 303 6.05 -5.29 13.41
C THR A 303 5.00 -5.71 12.40
N ALA A 304 4.15 -6.65 12.76
CA ALA A 304 2.98 -7.01 11.94
C ALA A 304 2.14 -5.75 11.61
N GLY A 305 1.61 -5.70 10.40
CA GLY A 305 0.87 -4.54 9.89
C GLY A 305 1.75 -3.43 9.30
N THR A 306 3.08 -3.47 9.47
CA THR A 306 3.99 -2.51 8.85
C THR A 306 4.11 -2.78 7.35
N THR A 307 4.01 -1.73 6.54
CA THR A 307 4.29 -1.84 5.11
C THR A 307 5.79 -1.92 4.86
N ILE A 308 6.23 -2.95 4.17
CA ILE A 308 7.61 -3.17 3.75
C ILE A 308 7.73 -2.85 2.26
N GLN A 309 8.66 -1.96 1.93
CA GLN A 309 9.03 -1.64 0.55
C GLN A 309 10.17 -2.55 0.09
N LEU A 310 10.02 -3.12 -1.08
CA LEU A 310 11.03 -3.92 -1.76
C LEU A 310 11.64 -3.10 -2.89
N THR A 311 12.94 -3.17 -3.06
CA THR A 311 13.64 -2.52 -4.17
C THR A 311 14.48 -3.58 -4.88
N VAL A 312 14.44 -3.57 -6.21
CA VAL A 312 15.14 -4.53 -7.04
C VAL A 312 15.99 -3.80 -8.08
N THR A 313 17.17 -4.31 -8.34
CA THR A 313 18.08 -3.81 -9.38
C THR A 313 18.58 -4.98 -10.21
N PRO A 314 18.02 -5.17 -11.42
CA PRO A 314 18.50 -6.19 -12.34
C PRO A 314 19.94 -5.90 -12.82
N ASN A 315 20.71 -6.93 -13.06
CA ASN A 315 22.00 -6.82 -13.73
C ASN A 315 21.81 -6.57 -15.25
N ASN A 316 22.86 -6.09 -15.91
CA ASN A 316 22.85 -5.89 -17.35
C ASN A 316 22.43 -7.18 -18.08
N GLY A 317 21.49 -7.05 -19.01
CA GLY A 317 20.94 -8.16 -19.78
C GLY A 317 19.74 -8.85 -19.13
N TYR A 318 19.29 -8.38 -18.00
CA TYR A 318 18.12 -8.90 -17.29
C TYR A 318 17.11 -7.81 -16.97
N HIS A 319 15.85 -8.19 -16.79
CA HIS A 319 14.81 -7.36 -16.21
C HIS A 319 14.13 -8.08 -15.05
N PHE A 320 13.51 -7.30 -14.17
CA PHE A 320 12.71 -7.84 -13.08
C PHE A 320 11.36 -8.35 -13.62
N LYS A 321 11.03 -9.59 -13.30
CA LYS A 321 9.75 -10.21 -13.70
C LYS A 321 8.71 -10.08 -12.58
N GLU A 322 9.01 -10.64 -11.41
CA GLU A 322 8.08 -10.70 -10.30
C GLU A 322 8.79 -10.95 -8.96
N TRP A 323 8.07 -10.75 -7.87
CA TRP A 323 8.48 -11.21 -6.55
C TRP A 323 7.86 -12.57 -6.25
N GLN A 324 8.67 -13.50 -5.81
CA GLN A 324 8.24 -14.78 -5.26
C GLN A 324 8.32 -14.75 -3.73
N VAL A 325 7.22 -15.04 -3.04
CA VAL A 325 7.23 -15.30 -1.60
C VAL A 325 7.63 -16.75 -1.38
N VAL A 326 8.83 -16.96 -0.83
CA VAL A 326 9.40 -18.30 -0.58
C VAL A 326 8.85 -18.89 0.72
N SER A 327 8.67 -18.03 1.74
CA SER A 327 8.06 -18.41 3.01
C SER A 327 7.41 -17.21 3.69
N GLY A 328 6.45 -17.46 4.58
CA GLY A 328 5.63 -16.44 5.23
C GLY A 328 4.34 -16.16 4.44
N ASN A 329 3.31 -15.68 5.16
CA ASN A 329 2.01 -15.37 4.57
C ASN A 329 1.95 -13.90 4.17
N ALA A 330 2.75 -13.50 3.18
CA ALA A 330 2.76 -12.15 2.63
C ALA A 330 2.29 -12.17 1.17
N GLU A 331 1.55 -11.15 0.77
CA GLU A 331 1.19 -10.91 -0.63
C GLU A 331 1.94 -9.66 -1.10
N VAL A 332 2.79 -9.81 -2.11
CA VAL A 332 3.56 -8.69 -2.67
C VAL A 332 2.76 -8.05 -3.79
N SER A 333 2.50 -6.75 -3.68
CA SER A 333 1.86 -5.94 -4.71
C SER A 333 2.58 -4.59 -4.82
N ASN A 334 2.83 -4.11 -6.03
CA ASN A 334 3.51 -2.83 -6.29
C ASN A 334 4.84 -2.68 -5.50
N ASN A 335 5.63 -3.76 -5.48
CA ASN A 335 6.89 -3.84 -4.72
C ASN A 335 6.72 -3.56 -3.21
N THR A 336 5.55 -3.81 -2.65
CA THR A 336 5.30 -3.71 -1.21
C THR A 336 4.55 -4.93 -0.69
N PHE A 337 4.68 -5.19 0.59
CA PHE A 337 3.78 -6.10 1.30
C PHE A 337 3.54 -5.59 2.73
N ILE A 338 2.43 -6.03 3.32
CA ILE A 338 2.15 -5.79 4.74
C ILE A 338 2.80 -6.92 5.54
N MET A 339 3.65 -6.57 6.52
CA MET A 339 4.32 -7.55 7.37
C MET A 339 3.31 -8.41 8.12
N PRO A 340 3.28 -9.73 7.89
CA PRO A 340 2.42 -10.63 8.66
C PRO A 340 2.96 -10.85 10.07
N ALA A 341 2.21 -11.55 10.91
CA ALA A 341 2.68 -12.01 12.23
C ALA A 341 3.61 -13.25 12.10
N GLY A 342 4.68 -13.12 11.29
CA GLY A 342 5.65 -14.15 11.02
C GLY A 342 6.80 -13.65 10.16
N ASN A 343 7.92 -14.37 10.15
CA ASN A 343 9.05 -14.06 9.27
C ASN A 343 8.65 -14.27 7.80
N VAL A 344 9.17 -13.42 6.94
CA VAL A 344 8.92 -13.47 5.49
C VAL A 344 10.23 -13.66 4.75
N THR A 345 10.25 -14.54 3.76
CA THR A 345 11.36 -14.69 2.82
C THR A 345 10.84 -14.42 1.42
N VAL A 346 11.44 -13.45 0.74
CA VAL A 346 11.11 -13.08 -0.64
C VAL A 346 12.31 -13.29 -1.56
N LYS A 347 12.02 -13.58 -2.81
CA LYS A 347 13.01 -13.71 -3.87
C LYS A 347 12.56 -12.91 -5.09
N PRO A 348 13.39 -11.97 -5.63
CA PRO A 348 13.14 -11.40 -6.96
C PRO A 348 13.41 -12.46 -8.03
N VAL A 349 12.55 -12.50 -9.02
CA VAL A 349 12.72 -13.33 -10.21
C VAL A 349 13.16 -12.42 -11.34
N PHE A 350 14.31 -12.72 -11.94
CA PHE A 350 14.85 -12.00 -13.08
C PHE A 350 14.71 -12.84 -14.34
N GLU A 351 14.47 -12.18 -15.45
CA GLU A 351 14.39 -12.80 -16.77
C GLU A 351 15.37 -12.12 -17.71
N ALA A 352 16.11 -12.90 -18.49
CA ALA A 352 17.04 -12.35 -19.46
C ALA A 352 16.27 -11.58 -20.56
N HIS A 353 16.84 -10.47 -21.03
CA HIS A 353 16.25 -9.75 -22.14
C HIS A 353 16.20 -10.64 -23.38
N SER A 354 15.03 -10.74 -23.98
CA SER A 354 14.80 -11.38 -25.28
C SER A 354 14.31 -10.31 -26.25
N PHE A 355 15.18 -9.89 -27.16
CA PHE A 355 14.90 -8.80 -28.10
C PHE A 355 14.14 -9.33 -29.33
N THR A 356 12.89 -9.69 -29.13
CA THR A 356 12.02 -10.26 -30.17
C THR A 356 10.98 -9.29 -30.71
N GLU A 357 10.75 -8.19 -30.02
CA GLU A 357 9.74 -7.20 -30.37
C GLU A 357 10.29 -6.24 -31.43
N GLU A 358 9.50 -5.99 -32.48
CA GLU A 358 9.85 -5.14 -33.62
C GLU A 358 8.91 -3.92 -33.66
N HIS A 359 9.41 -2.77 -33.19
CA HIS A 359 8.67 -1.51 -33.13
C HIS A 359 9.33 -0.46 -34.04
N ALA A 360 8.65 -0.09 -35.13
CA ALA A 360 9.12 0.92 -36.07
C ALA A 360 8.78 2.35 -35.63
N GLU A 361 9.14 2.70 -34.37
CA GLU A 361 8.95 4.01 -33.79
C GLU A 361 10.27 4.80 -33.79
N GLU A 362 10.20 6.12 -33.94
CA GLU A 362 11.38 7.00 -34.10
C GLU A 362 12.39 6.86 -32.95
N GLN A 363 11.92 6.62 -31.72
CA GLN A 363 12.77 6.42 -30.55
C GLN A 363 13.66 5.16 -30.61
N TYR A 364 13.33 4.19 -31.45
CA TYR A 364 14.09 2.95 -31.64
C TYR A 364 14.90 2.95 -32.96
N LYS A 365 14.84 4.04 -33.70
CA LYS A 365 15.46 4.15 -35.01
C LYS A 365 16.98 4.16 -34.91
N LYS A 366 17.63 3.23 -35.60
CA LYS A 366 19.07 3.16 -35.74
C LYS A 366 19.57 4.00 -36.89
N SER A 367 18.92 3.85 -38.06
CA SER A 367 19.25 4.61 -39.26
C SER A 367 18.02 4.83 -40.12
N SER A 368 17.92 6.01 -40.69
CA SER A 368 16.88 6.35 -41.64
C SER A 368 17.15 5.71 -43.01
N ALA A 369 16.08 5.41 -43.72
CA ALA A 369 16.13 4.94 -45.09
C ALA A 369 16.88 5.90 -45.99
N ASP A 370 17.66 5.37 -46.88
CA ASP A 370 18.26 6.09 -48.00
C ASP A 370 17.68 5.61 -49.34
N CYS A 371 18.32 5.94 -50.46
CA CYS A 371 17.82 5.55 -51.74
C CYS A 371 17.79 4.04 -51.96
N THR A 372 18.60 3.28 -51.26
CA THR A 372 18.85 1.85 -51.48
C THR A 372 18.61 0.99 -50.23
N HIS A 373 18.66 1.59 -49.07
CA HIS A 373 18.49 0.89 -47.79
C HIS A 373 17.19 1.29 -47.12
N ASN A 374 16.57 0.36 -46.42
CA ASN A 374 15.38 0.58 -45.60
C ASN A 374 15.72 1.29 -44.28
N ASP A 375 14.69 1.81 -43.61
CA ASP A 375 14.79 2.18 -42.21
C ASP A 375 15.19 0.97 -41.38
N VAL A 376 16.15 1.16 -40.47
CA VAL A 376 16.62 0.15 -39.54
C VAL A 376 16.30 0.59 -38.13
N TYR A 377 15.74 -0.31 -37.34
CA TYR A 377 15.35 -0.08 -35.97
C TYR A 377 16.00 -1.12 -35.04
N TYR A 378 16.28 -0.75 -33.81
CA TYR A 378 16.67 -1.70 -32.79
C TYR A 378 15.46 -2.51 -32.32
N LYS A 379 15.65 -3.81 -32.14
CA LYS A 379 14.64 -4.66 -31.51
C LYS A 379 14.52 -4.34 -30.03
N THR A 380 13.34 -4.58 -29.48
CA THR A 380 13.06 -4.36 -28.05
C THR A 380 12.68 -5.66 -27.36
N CYS A 381 12.85 -5.68 -26.05
CA CYS A 381 12.31 -6.70 -25.16
C CYS A 381 10.90 -6.28 -24.74
N SER A 382 10.02 -7.24 -24.46
CA SER A 382 8.69 -7.00 -23.90
C SER A 382 8.70 -6.16 -22.61
N CYS A 383 9.84 -6.06 -21.95
CA CYS A 383 10.07 -5.17 -20.81
C CYS A 383 10.37 -3.71 -21.16
N GLY A 384 10.45 -3.36 -22.44
CA GLY A 384 10.81 -2.03 -22.95
C GLY A 384 12.30 -1.78 -23.09
N ALA A 385 13.19 -2.72 -22.74
CA ALA A 385 14.63 -2.57 -22.99
C ALA A 385 14.91 -2.63 -24.48
N VAL A 386 15.84 -1.77 -24.94
CA VAL A 386 16.25 -1.68 -26.35
C VAL A 386 17.56 -2.44 -26.54
N SER A 387 17.65 -3.27 -27.59
CA SER A 387 18.89 -3.98 -27.94
C SER A 387 19.97 -3.01 -28.37
N ALA A 388 21.20 -3.25 -27.94
CA ALA A 388 22.35 -2.50 -28.44
C ALA A 388 22.86 -3.01 -29.80
N THR A 389 22.47 -4.23 -30.19
CA THR A 389 23.04 -4.92 -31.34
C THR A 389 22.00 -5.47 -32.30
N GLU A 390 20.90 -6.02 -31.80
CA GLU A 390 19.86 -6.65 -32.62
C GLU A 390 18.96 -5.62 -33.27
N THR A 391 18.81 -5.72 -34.59
CA THR A 391 18.06 -4.77 -35.38
C THR A 391 17.16 -5.50 -36.36
N PHE A 392 16.17 -4.81 -36.89
CA PHE A 392 15.34 -5.25 -38.00
C PHE A 392 15.16 -4.10 -39.00
N GLU A 393 14.87 -4.46 -40.24
CA GLU A 393 14.58 -3.52 -41.29
C GLU A 393 13.08 -3.49 -41.57
N VAL A 394 12.54 -2.31 -41.86
CA VAL A 394 11.15 -2.17 -42.30
C VAL A 394 11.09 -2.22 -43.83
N PRO A 395 10.64 -3.33 -44.43
CA PRO A 395 10.63 -3.49 -45.87
C PRO A 395 9.79 -2.41 -46.56
N GLY A 396 10.31 -1.91 -47.69
CA GLY A 396 9.60 -0.93 -48.52
C GLY A 396 9.75 0.54 -48.07
N THR A 397 10.57 0.80 -47.07
CA THR A 397 10.87 2.19 -46.64
C THR A 397 12.02 2.82 -47.40
N ALA A 398 12.83 2.03 -48.16
CA ALA A 398 13.86 2.57 -49.00
C ALA A 398 13.28 3.61 -49.98
N LEU A 399 13.90 4.77 -50.00
CA LEU A 399 13.35 5.96 -50.66
C LEU A 399 13.37 5.88 -52.17
N ASN A 400 14.12 4.91 -52.73
CA ASN A 400 14.48 4.83 -54.14
C ASN A 400 15.12 6.13 -54.64
N HIS A 401 15.71 6.09 -55.83
CA HIS A 401 16.29 7.29 -56.39
C HIS A 401 15.22 8.21 -56.98
N ASP A 402 15.31 9.49 -56.64
CA ASP A 402 14.55 10.57 -57.25
C ASP A 402 15.44 11.21 -58.32
N TRP A 403 15.31 10.74 -59.53
CA TRP A 403 16.19 11.16 -60.62
C TRP A 403 15.87 12.56 -61.14
N ALA A 404 16.85 13.45 -61.08
CA ALA A 404 16.84 14.63 -61.94
C ALA A 404 17.03 14.16 -63.38
N GLU A 405 16.35 14.79 -64.33
CA GLU A 405 16.57 14.50 -65.74
C GLU A 405 18.01 14.87 -66.11
N ALA A 406 18.59 14.09 -67.03
CA ALA A 406 19.92 14.36 -67.54
C ALA A 406 19.96 15.75 -68.25
N THR A 407 21.01 16.50 -67.99
CA THR A 407 21.28 17.74 -68.68
C THR A 407 22.18 17.52 -69.90
N CYS A 408 22.52 18.56 -70.61
CA CYS A 408 23.44 18.45 -71.74
C CYS A 408 24.82 17.95 -71.33
N THR A 409 25.26 18.29 -70.13
CA THR A 409 26.62 18.04 -69.62
C THR A 409 26.69 17.03 -68.48
N GLU A 410 25.54 16.75 -67.83
CA GLU A 410 25.49 15.85 -66.68
C GLU A 410 24.46 14.73 -66.89
N PRO A 411 24.77 13.52 -66.45
CA PRO A 411 23.81 12.40 -66.45
C PRO A 411 22.66 12.67 -65.48
N LYS A 412 21.62 11.82 -65.49
CA LYS A 412 20.61 11.84 -64.41
C LYS A 412 21.31 11.66 -63.10
N THR A 413 21.04 12.55 -62.14
CA THR A 413 21.57 12.52 -60.80
C THR A 413 20.41 12.39 -59.78
N CYS A 414 20.61 11.66 -58.72
CA CYS A 414 19.59 11.60 -57.68
C CYS A 414 19.50 12.97 -56.98
N ARG A 415 18.27 13.50 -56.89
CA ARG A 415 18.01 14.82 -56.22
C ARG A 415 18.09 14.73 -54.68
N ARG A 416 18.13 13.54 -54.14
CA ARG A 416 18.18 13.37 -52.67
C ARG A 416 19.58 13.73 -52.17
N GLU A 417 19.62 14.56 -51.16
CA GLU A 417 20.88 15.04 -50.56
C GLU A 417 21.72 13.83 -50.05
N GLY A 418 23.01 13.85 -50.38
CA GLY A 418 23.96 12.82 -49.96
C GLY A 418 23.91 11.50 -50.76
N CYS A 419 22.97 11.32 -51.70
CA CYS A 419 22.86 10.09 -52.48
C CYS A 419 23.99 9.92 -53.52
N GLY A 420 24.28 10.96 -54.30
CA GLY A 420 25.36 10.98 -55.29
C GLY A 420 25.26 9.96 -56.44
N ALA A 421 24.18 9.19 -56.51
CA ALA A 421 23.99 8.20 -57.58
C ALA A 421 23.69 8.88 -58.93
N THR A 422 24.21 8.30 -60.00
CA THR A 422 24.00 8.78 -61.36
C THR A 422 23.48 7.64 -62.25
N ASP A 423 22.65 7.96 -63.23
CA ASP A 423 22.11 6.98 -64.17
C ASP A 423 22.17 7.54 -65.61
N GLY A 424 22.67 6.71 -66.52
CA GLY A 424 22.80 7.04 -67.93
C GLY A 424 23.99 7.99 -68.24
N ASN A 425 23.97 8.58 -69.40
CA ASN A 425 24.96 9.57 -69.90
C ASN A 425 24.31 10.97 -70.02
N PRO A 426 25.10 12.05 -69.99
CA PRO A 426 24.62 13.38 -70.36
C PRO A 426 23.99 13.35 -71.79
N LEU A 427 23.00 14.20 -71.95
CA LEU A 427 22.23 14.25 -73.19
C LEU A 427 23.02 14.83 -74.38
N GLY A 428 24.14 15.50 -74.10
CA GLY A 428 24.87 16.27 -75.10
C GLY A 428 24.11 17.55 -75.51
N HIS A 429 24.79 18.50 -76.12
CA HIS A 429 24.15 19.68 -76.69
C HIS A 429 23.45 19.37 -77.99
N ASP A 430 22.21 19.88 -78.11
CA ASP A 430 21.41 19.81 -79.32
C ASP A 430 21.45 21.17 -80.01
N LEU A 431 22.43 21.31 -80.96
CA LEU A 431 22.71 22.57 -81.58
C LEU A 431 21.92 22.69 -82.92
N PRO A 432 21.20 23.83 -83.08
CA PRO A 432 20.57 24.11 -84.39
C PRO A 432 21.62 24.47 -85.47
N SER A 433 21.22 24.39 -86.70
CA SER A 433 22.04 24.84 -87.84
C SER A 433 22.11 26.39 -87.92
N ASP A 434 21.16 27.05 -87.33
CA ASP A 434 21.02 28.52 -87.41
C ASP A 434 21.71 29.21 -86.25
N TRP A 435 22.36 30.32 -86.51
CA TRP A 435 23.06 31.09 -85.51
C TRP A 435 22.12 31.97 -84.66
N SER A 436 22.23 31.90 -83.35
CA SER A 436 21.73 32.92 -82.44
C SER A 436 22.75 34.07 -82.41
N LYS A 437 22.25 35.29 -82.17
CA LYS A 437 23.11 36.49 -82.24
C LYS A 437 22.62 37.66 -81.39
N ASP A 438 23.52 38.40 -80.89
CA ASP A 438 23.25 39.70 -80.18
C ASP A 438 24.15 40.86 -80.77
N GLU A 439 24.26 41.95 -80.05
CA GLU A 439 25.04 43.12 -80.52
C GLU A 439 26.55 42.89 -80.63
N ASN A 440 27.07 41.82 -79.95
CA ASN A 440 28.49 41.59 -79.76
C ASN A 440 29.00 40.31 -80.38
N GLU A 441 28.14 39.28 -80.41
CA GLU A 441 28.55 37.91 -80.79
C GLU A 441 27.42 37.06 -81.42
N HIS A 442 27.83 36.02 -82.06
CA HIS A 442 26.94 34.97 -82.52
C HIS A 442 27.34 33.65 -81.87
N TRP A 443 26.37 32.74 -81.71
CA TRP A 443 26.57 31.39 -81.13
C TRP A 443 25.51 30.43 -81.63
N HIS A 444 25.76 29.14 -81.48
CA HIS A 444 24.71 28.14 -81.57
C HIS A 444 24.12 27.96 -80.17
N GLU A 445 22.86 28.27 -79.96
CA GLU A 445 22.18 28.09 -78.70
C GLU A 445 21.64 26.69 -78.58
N CYS A 446 22.11 25.92 -77.65
CA CYS A 446 21.60 24.60 -77.35
C CYS A 446 20.10 24.59 -77.13
N LYS A 447 19.28 23.83 -77.88
CA LYS A 447 17.83 23.76 -77.76
C LYS A 447 17.35 23.23 -76.41
N ARG A 448 18.22 22.55 -75.60
CA ARG A 448 17.88 21.93 -74.34
C ARG A 448 18.29 22.80 -73.14
N CYS A 449 19.47 23.35 -73.14
CA CYS A 449 20.01 24.09 -71.97
C CYS A 449 20.30 25.57 -72.25
N HIS A 450 20.06 26.03 -73.44
CA HIS A 450 20.27 27.40 -73.88
C HIS A 450 21.72 27.89 -73.69
N SER A 451 22.69 26.98 -73.52
CA SER A 451 24.10 27.34 -73.53
C SER A 451 24.51 27.86 -74.90
N LYS A 452 25.39 28.83 -74.88
CA LYS A 452 26.03 29.34 -76.06
C LYS A 452 27.22 28.45 -76.44
N GLU A 453 27.14 27.78 -77.54
CA GLU A 453 28.21 26.92 -78.05
C GLU A 453 28.73 27.53 -79.34
N ASP A 454 29.98 27.30 -79.65
CA ASP A 454 30.66 27.86 -80.85
C ASP A 454 30.58 29.38 -80.94
N ALA A 455 30.53 30.07 -79.79
CA ALA A 455 30.38 31.53 -79.74
C ALA A 455 31.60 32.26 -80.34
N GLY A 456 31.32 33.17 -81.16
CA GLY A 456 32.32 34.03 -81.77
C GLY A 456 31.85 35.47 -81.93
N LYS A 457 32.80 36.45 -81.91
CA LYS A 457 32.45 37.80 -82.18
C LYS A 457 32.02 37.98 -83.63
N HIS A 458 31.15 38.96 -83.90
CA HIS A 458 30.72 39.31 -85.21
C HIS A 458 31.90 39.72 -86.09
N GLU A 459 32.06 39.10 -87.18
CA GLU A 459 33.01 39.47 -88.21
C GLU A 459 32.24 40.14 -89.35
N TYR A 460 32.64 41.43 -89.63
CA TYR A 460 31.97 42.25 -90.61
C TYR A 460 32.94 42.58 -91.76
N GLY A 461 32.52 42.27 -92.97
CA GLY A 461 33.23 42.74 -94.19
C GLY A 461 33.03 44.19 -94.40
N ASP A 462 32.77 44.58 -95.64
CA ASP A 462 32.62 46.02 -96.05
C ASP A 462 31.21 46.61 -95.77
N ASP A 463 30.33 45.80 -95.17
CA ASP A 463 28.97 46.22 -94.74
C ASP A 463 28.74 46.02 -93.23
N ASN A 464 27.58 46.40 -92.69
CA ASN A 464 27.26 46.36 -91.24
C ASN A 464 26.55 45.01 -90.83
N ILE A 465 26.68 44.00 -91.66
CA ILE A 465 26.07 42.70 -91.45
C ILE A 465 27.16 41.64 -91.14
N CYS A 466 27.02 40.84 -90.13
CA CYS A 466 27.98 39.79 -89.77
C CYS A 466 27.99 38.68 -90.84
N ASP A 467 29.18 38.35 -91.39
CA ASP A 467 29.37 37.32 -92.46
C ASP A 467 29.02 35.91 -92.05
N ILE A 468 28.92 35.60 -90.75
CA ILE A 468 28.64 34.29 -90.17
C ILE A 468 27.17 34.10 -89.80
N CYS A 469 26.55 35.14 -89.18
CA CYS A 469 25.21 34.97 -88.61
C CYS A 469 24.18 36.03 -89.05
N GLU A 470 24.54 36.93 -89.93
CA GLU A 470 23.65 37.95 -90.53
C GLU A 470 23.01 38.93 -89.50
N TYR A 471 23.74 39.42 -88.46
CA TYR A 471 23.25 40.34 -87.45
C TYR A 471 23.42 41.80 -87.88
N ASP A 472 22.32 42.70 -87.60
CA ASP A 472 22.30 44.13 -87.93
C ASP A 472 22.11 44.95 -86.64
N ARG A 473 22.81 46.15 -86.46
CA ARG A 473 23.20 46.84 -85.19
C ARG A 473 22.20 47.82 -84.53
N THR A 474 20.91 47.92 -84.78
CA THR A 474 20.16 49.19 -84.46
C THR A 474 18.74 49.13 -83.83
N VAL A 475 18.38 48.65 -82.53
CA VAL A 475 17.10 49.05 -81.82
C VAL A 475 16.94 48.69 -80.30
N PRO A 476 16.27 49.45 -79.32
CA PRO A 476 16.01 49.26 -77.83
C PRO A 476 14.54 49.05 -77.33
N HIS A 477 14.26 48.69 -75.96
CA HIS A 477 12.94 48.30 -75.40
C HIS A 477 12.39 48.87 -74.03
N THR A 478 11.12 48.53 -73.42
CA THR A 478 10.37 49.11 -72.27
C THR A 478 9.73 48.13 -71.30
N HIS A 479 9.36 48.48 -69.96
CA HIS A 479 8.96 47.68 -68.78
C HIS A 479 7.44 47.49 -68.48
N SER A 480 7.03 46.41 -67.66
CA SER A 480 5.65 46.01 -67.18
C SER A 480 5.62 45.57 -65.69
N LEU A 481 4.61 45.93 -64.83
CA LEU A 481 4.57 45.79 -63.34
C LEU A 481 3.34 45.08 -62.76
N THR A 482 3.50 44.22 -61.70
CA THR A 482 2.44 43.42 -61.00
C THR A 482 2.44 43.66 -59.44
N LEU A 483 1.24 43.81 -58.79
CA LEU A 483 1.06 44.07 -57.33
C LEU A 483 1.17 42.81 -56.47
N VAL A 484 1.98 42.84 -55.38
CA VAL A 484 2.05 41.85 -54.27
C VAL A 484 1.35 42.42 -53.06
N SER A 485 0.29 41.78 -52.58
CA SER A 485 -0.56 42.24 -51.44
C SER A 485 0.07 42.02 -50.06
N ALA A 486 -0.29 42.84 -49.07
CA ALA A 486 0.17 42.72 -47.69
C ALA A 486 -0.37 41.48 -46.96
N ASN A 487 0.44 40.88 -46.07
CA ASN A 487 0.08 39.76 -45.23
C ASN A 487 0.68 39.90 -43.82
N ASP A 488 -0.09 39.54 -42.76
CA ASP A 488 0.33 39.71 -41.37
C ASP A 488 1.29 38.57 -40.91
N ALA A 489 2.25 38.90 -40.03
CA ALA A 489 3.16 37.93 -39.43
C ALA A 489 2.46 37.03 -38.40
N THR A 490 2.85 35.77 -38.31
CA THR A 490 2.41 34.81 -37.28
C THR A 490 3.52 34.57 -36.25
N CYS A 491 3.29 33.69 -35.26
CA CYS A 491 4.33 33.32 -34.28
C CYS A 491 5.60 32.78 -34.92
N THR A 492 5.51 32.12 -36.08
CA THR A 492 6.60 31.36 -36.70
C THR A 492 6.89 31.73 -38.13
N LYS A 493 6.09 32.61 -38.76
CA LYS A 493 6.29 33.06 -40.15
C LYS A 493 6.22 34.57 -40.28
N ASP A 494 7.11 35.10 -41.09
CA ASP A 494 7.12 36.52 -41.42
C ASP A 494 5.92 36.90 -42.30
N GLY A 495 5.48 38.13 -42.18
CA GLY A 495 4.50 38.79 -43.05
C GLY A 495 5.16 39.81 -44.00
N ASN A 496 4.37 40.54 -44.77
CA ASN A 496 4.86 41.60 -45.65
C ASN A 496 3.87 42.76 -45.83
N LYS A 497 4.40 43.97 -46.13
CA LYS A 497 3.63 45.11 -46.65
C LYS A 497 3.39 44.95 -48.16
N ALA A 498 2.40 45.61 -48.72
CA ALA A 498 2.14 45.55 -50.16
C ALA A 498 3.20 46.29 -50.99
N TYR A 499 3.55 45.75 -52.18
CA TYR A 499 4.49 46.35 -53.12
C TYR A 499 4.22 45.88 -54.56
N TYR A 500 4.89 46.46 -55.56
CA TYR A 500 4.78 46.11 -56.98
C TYR A 500 6.12 45.55 -57.49
N ALA A 501 6.08 44.43 -58.22
CA ALA A 501 7.23 43.78 -58.83
C ALA A 501 7.18 43.82 -60.36
N CYS A 502 8.33 43.97 -61.01
CA CYS A 502 8.44 44.01 -62.49
C CYS A 502 8.54 42.58 -63.06
N ASP A 503 7.75 42.26 -64.07
CA ASP A 503 7.69 40.89 -64.68
C ASP A 503 8.87 40.57 -65.60
N GLY A 504 9.66 41.62 -65.99
CA GLY A 504 10.77 41.44 -66.94
C GLY A 504 12.17 41.78 -66.36
N CYS A 505 12.24 42.27 -65.10
CA CYS A 505 13.49 42.50 -64.40
C CYS A 505 13.28 42.45 -62.86
N ASP A 506 14.35 42.33 -62.06
CA ASP A 506 14.27 42.09 -60.62
C ASP A 506 14.05 43.36 -59.76
N MET A 507 13.34 44.37 -60.28
CA MET A 507 13.07 45.63 -59.57
C MET A 507 11.70 45.64 -58.90
N TRP A 508 11.61 46.19 -57.63
CA TRP A 508 10.37 46.35 -56.87
C TRP A 508 10.05 47.83 -56.63
N PHE A 509 8.74 48.20 -56.58
CA PHE A 509 8.29 49.57 -56.50
C PHE A 509 7.16 49.77 -55.49
N GLU A 510 7.04 50.95 -54.86
CA GLU A 510 5.98 51.28 -53.94
C GLU A 510 4.66 51.63 -54.66
N ASP A 511 4.70 52.03 -55.90
CA ASP A 511 3.55 52.47 -56.70
C ASP A 511 3.37 51.75 -58.03
N ALA A 512 2.13 51.73 -58.50
CA ALA A 512 1.70 51.00 -59.71
C ALA A 512 2.30 51.58 -61.02
N ASN A 513 2.95 52.76 -60.98
CA ASN A 513 3.53 53.40 -62.19
C ASN A 513 5.05 53.17 -62.29
N GLY A 514 5.67 52.45 -61.30
CA GLY A 514 7.11 52.22 -61.28
C GLY A 514 7.96 53.52 -61.05
N SER A 515 7.38 54.51 -60.34
CA SER A 515 8.05 55.78 -60.15
C SER A 515 8.93 55.81 -58.90
N ILE A 516 8.71 54.95 -57.91
CA ILE A 516 9.40 54.86 -56.62
C ILE A 516 9.95 53.47 -56.42
N GLU A 517 11.24 53.28 -56.67
CA GLU A 517 11.92 51.98 -56.52
C GLU A 517 12.16 51.61 -55.05
N ILE A 518 11.94 50.36 -54.65
CA ILE A 518 12.30 49.79 -53.34
C ILE A 518 13.70 49.16 -53.45
N ALA A 519 14.72 49.98 -53.20
CA ALA A 519 16.11 49.53 -53.27
C ALA A 519 16.50 48.55 -52.14
N ASP A 520 15.88 48.67 -50.95
CA ASP A 520 16.02 47.69 -49.84
C ASP A 520 14.75 46.84 -49.68
N LYS A 521 14.74 45.66 -50.26
CA LYS A 521 13.63 44.71 -50.23
C LYS A 521 13.26 44.21 -48.83
N THR A 522 14.13 44.34 -47.80
CA THR A 522 13.85 43.95 -46.42
C THR A 522 12.90 44.94 -45.72
N SER A 523 12.77 46.13 -46.23
CA SER A 523 11.90 47.21 -45.66
C SER A 523 10.40 46.86 -45.70
N VAL A 524 10.01 45.93 -46.54
CA VAL A 524 8.61 45.48 -46.69
C VAL A 524 8.32 44.15 -45.96
N ILE A 525 9.32 43.51 -45.33
CA ILE A 525 9.14 42.28 -44.54
C ILE A 525 8.73 42.64 -43.11
N ILE A 526 7.77 41.89 -42.53
CA ILE A 526 7.29 42.01 -41.14
C ILE A 526 7.74 40.75 -40.40
N PRO A 527 8.71 40.81 -39.47
CA PRO A 527 9.24 39.63 -38.81
C PRO A 527 8.18 38.84 -37.98
N ALA A 528 8.33 37.51 -37.87
CA ALA A 528 7.52 36.65 -37.03
C ALA A 528 7.53 37.08 -35.55
N THR A 529 6.38 37.02 -34.88
CA THR A 529 6.16 37.60 -33.52
C THR A 529 6.69 36.75 -32.35
N GLY A 530 7.09 35.52 -32.62
CA GLY A 530 7.47 34.58 -31.56
C GLY A 530 6.28 34.11 -30.67
N HIS A 531 6.52 33.17 -29.76
CA HIS A 531 5.53 32.70 -28.80
C HIS A 531 5.59 33.54 -27.52
N ALA A 532 4.42 33.92 -26.97
CA ALA A 532 4.28 34.65 -25.71
C ALA A 532 3.64 33.74 -24.65
N PRO A 533 4.35 33.35 -23.55
CA PRO A 533 3.81 32.45 -22.54
C PRO A 533 2.71 33.11 -21.71
N SER A 534 1.67 32.32 -21.30
CA SER A 534 0.63 32.77 -20.39
C SER A 534 1.21 33.13 -19.00
N GLU A 535 0.61 34.09 -18.31
CA GLU A 535 1.00 34.46 -16.94
C GLU A 535 0.64 33.34 -15.96
N SER A 536 -0.53 32.71 -16.10
CA SER A 536 -1.01 31.62 -15.25
C SER A 536 -0.61 30.25 -15.83
N TRP A 537 -0.34 29.33 -14.92
CA TRP A 537 -0.13 27.93 -15.27
C TRP A 537 -1.45 27.24 -15.57
N LYS A 538 -1.47 26.42 -16.61
CA LYS A 538 -2.47 25.38 -16.81
C LYS A 538 -1.96 24.07 -16.22
N PHE A 539 -2.87 23.24 -15.76
CA PHE A 539 -2.53 21.95 -15.16
C PHE A 539 -3.67 20.93 -15.33
N ASP A 540 -3.28 19.69 -15.29
CA ASP A 540 -4.19 18.54 -15.15
C ASP A 540 -3.72 17.66 -13.96
N LYS A 541 -4.15 16.44 -13.90
CA LYS A 541 -3.79 15.53 -12.80
C LYS A 541 -2.32 15.10 -12.80
N ALA A 542 -1.64 15.17 -13.95
CA ALA A 542 -0.27 14.68 -14.14
C ALA A 542 0.74 15.83 -14.23
N ASP A 543 0.41 16.88 -14.99
CA ASP A 543 1.36 17.91 -15.41
C ASP A 543 0.82 19.33 -15.23
N HIS A 544 1.73 20.29 -15.28
CA HIS A 544 1.43 21.71 -15.47
C HIS A 544 2.20 22.29 -16.66
N TRP A 545 1.65 23.32 -17.34
CA TRP A 545 2.25 23.96 -18.51
C TRP A 545 1.76 25.39 -18.74
N LYS A 546 2.41 26.12 -19.66
CA LYS A 546 1.97 27.43 -20.14
C LYS A 546 1.65 27.35 -21.64
N ASP A 547 0.55 27.98 -22.06
CA ASP A 547 0.18 28.12 -23.46
C ASP A 547 0.68 29.44 -24.04
N CYS A 548 0.81 29.52 -25.36
CA CYS A 548 1.02 30.78 -26.06
C CYS A 548 -0.26 31.63 -26.02
N THR A 549 -0.11 32.91 -25.62
CA THR A 549 -1.22 33.86 -25.52
C THR A 549 -1.53 34.58 -26.85
N ASN A 550 -0.70 34.45 -27.87
CA ASN A 550 -0.96 35.05 -29.17
C ASN A 550 -2.21 34.45 -29.82
N ALA A 551 -3.07 35.31 -30.33
CA ALA A 551 -4.38 34.91 -30.88
C ALA A 551 -4.24 33.85 -31.99
N GLY A 552 -4.96 32.73 -31.81
CA GLY A 552 -4.97 31.64 -32.79
C GLY A 552 -3.78 30.67 -32.74
N CYS A 553 -2.78 30.88 -31.86
CA CYS A 553 -1.60 30.03 -31.78
C CYS A 553 -1.85 28.68 -31.11
N GLY A 554 -2.40 28.65 -29.87
CA GLY A 554 -2.79 27.43 -29.13
C GLY A 554 -1.66 26.44 -28.79
N VAL A 555 -0.39 26.81 -28.97
CA VAL A 555 0.78 25.94 -28.76
C VAL A 555 1.21 26.00 -27.29
N ILE A 556 1.55 24.86 -26.69
CA ILE A 556 2.19 24.78 -25.37
C ILE A 556 3.63 25.30 -25.52
N ILE A 557 4.03 26.20 -24.65
CA ILE A 557 5.39 26.77 -24.65
C ILE A 557 6.40 25.66 -24.34
N GLU A 558 7.35 25.50 -25.24
CA GLU A 558 8.42 24.50 -25.12
C GLU A 558 9.21 24.68 -23.81
N GLY A 559 9.46 23.58 -23.09
CA GLY A 559 10.13 23.58 -21.78
C GLY A 559 9.24 24.01 -20.61
N SER A 560 7.98 24.44 -20.83
CA SER A 560 7.07 24.80 -19.73
C SER A 560 6.28 23.61 -19.18
N LYS A 561 6.14 22.52 -19.92
CA LYS A 561 5.39 21.34 -19.47
C LYS A 561 6.27 20.47 -18.57
N ALA A 562 5.81 20.24 -17.32
CA ALA A 562 6.50 19.39 -16.34
C ALA A 562 5.50 18.74 -15.38
N THR A 563 5.90 17.61 -14.78
CA THR A 563 5.14 16.94 -13.72
C THR A 563 5.07 17.79 -12.46
N HIS A 564 4.05 17.54 -11.61
CA HIS A 564 3.89 18.28 -10.37
C HIS A 564 5.03 18.00 -9.38
N THR A 565 5.64 19.08 -8.88
CA THR A 565 6.64 19.02 -7.80
C THR A 565 5.94 19.32 -6.48
N GLU A 566 5.77 18.31 -5.62
CA GLU A 566 5.03 18.45 -4.37
C GLU A 566 5.73 19.36 -3.36
N SER A 567 4.96 20.19 -2.67
CA SER A 567 5.37 20.92 -1.47
C SER A 567 5.56 19.98 -0.27
N GLY A 568 6.15 20.47 0.82
CA GLY A 568 5.91 19.90 2.15
C GLY A 568 4.43 20.02 2.54
N TRP A 569 4.03 19.35 3.64
CA TRP A 569 2.68 19.50 4.16
C TRP A 569 2.38 20.94 4.61
N ILE A 570 1.32 21.51 4.08
CA ILE A 570 0.80 22.84 4.40
C ILE A 570 -0.40 22.65 5.33
N ILE A 571 -0.38 23.26 6.49
CA ILE A 571 -1.45 23.10 7.48
C ILE A 571 -2.60 24.06 7.12
N ASP A 572 -3.76 23.50 6.77
CA ASP A 572 -4.99 24.27 6.49
C ASP A 572 -5.70 24.64 7.79
N THR A 573 -5.78 23.68 8.69
CA THR A 573 -6.40 23.86 10.01
C THR A 573 -5.52 23.19 11.05
N ALA A 574 -5.02 23.97 12.00
CA ALA A 574 -4.21 23.43 13.09
C ALA A 574 -5.06 22.53 14.01
N PRO A 575 -4.52 21.38 14.49
CA PRO A 575 -5.25 20.52 15.40
C PRO A 575 -5.43 21.20 16.75
N THR A 576 -6.64 21.08 17.31
CA THR A 576 -6.95 21.50 18.67
C THR A 576 -6.85 20.32 19.63
N TYR A 577 -7.14 20.55 20.91
CA TYR A 577 -7.13 19.49 21.93
C TYR A 577 -8.15 18.37 21.63
N PHE A 578 -9.30 18.73 21.04
CA PHE A 578 -10.41 17.80 20.77
C PHE A 578 -10.66 17.50 19.30
N ASN A 579 -10.12 18.30 18.39
CA ASN A 579 -10.37 18.14 16.96
C ASN A 579 -9.08 17.98 16.19
N SER A 580 -9.06 17.04 15.28
CA SER A 580 -8.00 16.87 14.31
C SER A 580 -7.89 18.08 13.38
N GLY A 581 -6.67 18.43 13.00
CA GLY A 581 -6.39 19.42 11.99
C GLY A 581 -6.44 18.82 10.57
N THR A 582 -6.37 19.70 9.58
CA THR A 582 -6.24 19.31 8.17
C THR A 582 -5.00 19.92 7.56
N GLN A 583 -4.42 19.23 6.60
CA GLN A 583 -3.27 19.66 5.85
C GLN A 583 -3.35 19.15 4.42
N HIS A 584 -2.68 19.85 3.52
CA HIS A 584 -2.56 19.40 2.13
C HIS A 584 -1.12 19.55 1.63
N LYS A 585 -0.84 18.90 0.51
CA LYS A 585 0.31 19.18 -0.32
C LYS A 585 -0.16 19.75 -1.64
N GLU A 586 0.57 20.71 -2.18
CA GLU A 586 0.30 21.28 -3.48
C GLU A 586 1.56 21.30 -4.37
N CYS A 587 1.36 21.46 -5.65
CA CYS A 587 2.48 21.69 -6.55
C CYS A 587 3.12 23.07 -6.27
N THR A 588 4.42 23.11 -6.05
CA THR A 588 5.17 24.33 -5.75
C THR A 588 5.18 25.35 -6.89
N VAL A 589 4.71 24.97 -8.09
CA VAL A 589 4.72 25.81 -9.30
C VAL A 589 3.32 26.29 -9.69
N CYS A 590 2.32 25.42 -9.69
CA CYS A 590 0.97 25.72 -10.17
C CYS A 590 -0.12 25.65 -9.09
N HIS A 591 0.24 25.32 -7.85
CA HIS A 591 -0.63 25.22 -6.68
C HIS A 591 -1.77 24.17 -6.80
N TYR A 592 -1.63 23.21 -7.72
CA TYR A 592 -2.55 22.07 -7.78
C TYR A 592 -2.38 21.21 -6.52
N VAL A 593 -3.48 20.91 -5.81
CA VAL A 593 -3.44 20.09 -4.59
C VAL A 593 -3.22 18.62 -4.97
N THR A 594 -2.05 18.09 -4.59
CA THR A 594 -1.63 16.72 -4.93
C THR A 594 -2.00 15.70 -3.85
N ALA A 595 -2.12 16.12 -2.61
CA ALA A 595 -2.52 15.26 -1.50
C ALA A 595 -3.23 16.05 -0.39
N VAL A 596 -4.12 15.38 0.35
CA VAL A 596 -4.76 15.91 1.56
C VAL A 596 -4.56 14.94 2.72
N GLY A 597 -4.37 15.45 3.93
CA GLY A 597 -4.11 14.66 5.12
C GLY A 597 -4.75 15.26 6.37
N PHE A 598 -4.82 14.45 7.43
CA PHE A 598 -5.30 14.89 8.73
C PHE A 598 -4.16 14.90 9.74
N ILE A 599 -4.20 15.88 10.64
CA ILE A 599 -3.26 15.99 11.78
C ILE A 599 -4.04 15.56 13.03
N PRO A 600 -3.60 14.54 13.76
CA PRO A 600 -4.30 14.07 14.96
C PRO A 600 -4.53 15.19 15.98
N ALA A 601 -5.64 15.13 16.71
CA ALA A 601 -5.91 16.06 17.81
C ALA A 601 -4.82 15.94 18.90
N LYS A 602 -4.50 17.03 19.58
CA LYS A 602 -3.40 17.11 20.57
C LYS A 602 -3.70 16.46 21.93
N GLY A 603 -4.84 15.75 22.07
CA GLY A 603 -5.21 15.07 23.32
C GLY A 603 -4.28 13.91 23.63
N GLY A 604 -3.27 14.15 24.43
CA GLY A 604 -2.36 13.16 24.99
C GLY A 604 -1.90 13.62 26.37
N ASP A 605 -1.83 12.69 27.30
CA ASP A 605 -1.15 12.72 28.61
C ASP A 605 -1.60 13.80 29.58
N ILE A 606 -2.60 13.44 30.41
CA ILE A 606 -2.82 14.10 31.67
C ILE A 606 -1.97 13.36 32.71
N GLU A 607 -0.88 13.99 33.18
CA GLU A 607 -0.28 13.64 34.47
C GLU A 607 -1.32 13.86 35.58
N PRO A 608 -1.46 12.94 36.53
CA PRO A 608 -2.39 13.11 37.64
C PRO A 608 -1.76 13.96 38.74
N SER A 609 -2.07 15.23 38.77
CA SER A 609 -1.84 16.06 39.93
C SER A 609 -3.03 17.00 40.16
N ASP A 610 -3.94 16.59 40.95
CA ASP A 610 -4.58 17.24 42.10
C ASP A 610 -5.99 16.69 42.34
N PRO A 611 -6.31 16.15 43.54
CA PRO A 611 -7.64 15.67 43.86
C PRO A 611 -8.48 16.79 44.49
N SER A 612 -9.10 17.63 43.68
CA SER A 612 -10.16 18.51 44.21
C SER A 612 -11.27 18.71 43.17
N GLY A 613 -12.30 17.90 43.32
CA GLY A 613 -13.68 18.30 43.11
C GLY A 613 -14.14 18.64 41.70
N TRP A 614 -14.33 17.64 40.83
CA TRP A 614 -15.31 17.80 39.76
C TRP A 614 -16.18 16.55 39.65
N THR A 615 -17.46 16.69 39.95
CA THR A 615 -18.47 15.64 39.71
C THR A 615 -18.97 15.75 38.28
N PRO A 616 -19.01 14.65 37.51
CA PRO A 616 -19.58 14.68 36.16
C PRO A 616 -21.12 14.89 36.20
N ASN A 617 -21.61 15.78 35.39
CA ASN A 617 -23.05 15.97 35.16
C ASN A 617 -23.59 14.75 34.36
N PRO A 618 -24.57 14.01 34.89
CA PRO A 618 -25.05 12.76 34.25
C PRO A 618 -25.97 12.96 33.04
N ASN A 619 -26.10 14.15 32.45
CA ASN A 619 -27.05 14.46 31.40
C ASN A 619 -26.43 14.86 30.05
N LEU A 620 -25.22 14.41 29.72
CA LEU A 620 -24.73 14.53 28.36
C LEU A 620 -24.75 13.15 27.68
N PRO A 621 -25.45 13.01 26.55
CA PRO A 621 -25.48 11.74 25.84
C PRO A 621 -24.12 11.40 25.27
N ALA A 622 -23.70 10.15 25.46
CA ALA A 622 -22.51 9.60 24.85
C ALA A 622 -22.66 9.62 23.31
N THR A 623 -22.00 10.55 22.64
CA THR A 623 -21.88 10.52 21.18
C THR A 623 -20.72 9.60 20.83
N GLY A 624 -21.04 8.32 20.64
CA GLY A 624 -20.21 7.42 19.84
C GLY A 624 -20.25 7.91 18.41
N GLY A 625 -19.25 8.68 18.01
CA GLY A 625 -19.15 9.19 16.65
C GLY A 625 -18.60 8.12 15.71
N ASP A 626 -19.45 7.61 14.86
CA ASP A 626 -19.09 6.74 13.75
C ASP A 626 -18.27 7.55 12.73
N ASN A 627 -17.00 7.18 12.52
CA ASN A 627 -16.07 7.88 11.62
C ASN A 627 -16.50 7.90 10.13
N THR A 628 -17.60 7.23 9.79
CA THR A 628 -18.14 7.16 8.42
C THR A 628 -18.79 8.45 7.96
N ILE A 629 -19.30 9.32 8.85
CA ILE A 629 -19.96 10.57 8.48
C ILE A 629 -18.98 11.62 7.95
N PHE A 630 -17.75 11.65 8.46
CA PHE A 630 -16.74 12.63 8.02
C PHE A 630 -16.18 12.33 6.62
N ILE A 631 -16.13 11.06 6.21
CA ILE A 631 -15.71 10.68 4.86
C ILE A 631 -16.69 11.19 3.80
N TRP A 632 -18.00 11.21 4.10
CA TRP A 632 -19.03 11.73 3.18
C TRP A 632 -19.02 13.26 3.07
N ILE A 633 -18.66 13.98 4.12
CA ILE A 633 -18.56 15.45 4.08
C ILE A 633 -17.34 15.90 3.28
N ALA A 634 -16.21 15.19 3.38
CA ALA A 634 -15.02 15.44 2.56
C ALA A 634 -15.26 15.14 1.07
N LEU A 635 -15.98 14.06 0.74
CA LEU A 635 -16.39 13.73 -0.63
C LEU A 635 -17.40 14.75 -1.20
N LEU A 636 -18.29 15.32 -0.41
CA LEU A 636 -19.23 16.36 -0.83
C LEU A 636 -18.54 17.71 -1.14
N LEU A 637 -17.49 18.07 -0.41
CA LEU A 637 -16.70 19.27 -0.67
C LEU A 637 -15.83 19.14 -1.93
N ILE A 638 -15.31 17.94 -2.23
CA ILE A 638 -14.59 17.66 -3.48
C ILE A 638 -15.54 17.68 -4.68
N CYS A 639 -16.77 17.18 -4.56
CA CYS A 639 -17.78 17.28 -5.60
C CYS A 639 -18.28 18.72 -5.84
N ALA A 640 -18.29 19.59 -4.82
CA ALA A 640 -18.69 20.99 -4.97
C ALA A 640 -17.62 21.82 -5.71
N SER A 641 -16.33 21.53 -5.54
CA SER A 641 -15.25 22.22 -6.26
C SER A 641 -15.17 21.83 -7.75
N THR A 642 -15.51 20.57 -8.10
CA THR A 642 -15.58 20.13 -9.51
C THR A 642 -16.85 20.63 -10.22
N ALA A 643 -17.97 20.86 -9.52
CA ALA A 643 -19.19 21.42 -10.10
C ALA A 643 -19.08 22.94 -10.37
N ALA A 644 -18.29 23.68 -9.61
CA ALA A 644 -18.06 25.12 -9.83
C ALA A 644 -17.20 25.40 -11.08
N GLY A 645 -16.29 24.47 -11.44
CA GLY A 645 -15.44 24.58 -12.64
C GLY A 645 -16.20 24.36 -13.96
N THR A 646 -17.29 23.61 -13.95
CA THR A 646 -18.09 23.29 -15.15
C THR A 646 -19.22 24.27 -15.43
N VAL A 647 -19.64 25.10 -14.47
CA VAL A 647 -20.74 26.08 -14.65
C VAL A 647 -20.25 27.39 -15.31
N ILE A 648 -18.98 27.70 -15.31
CA ILE A 648 -18.44 28.94 -15.93
C ILE A 648 -18.24 28.77 -17.45
N HIS A 649 -18.21 27.55 -18.01
CA HIS A 649 -18.04 27.33 -19.46
C HIS A 649 -19.35 27.14 -20.23
N GLY A 650 -20.51 27.19 -19.58
CA GLY A 650 -21.83 26.95 -20.17
C GLY A 650 -22.69 28.20 -20.54
N ARG A 651 -22.19 29.43 -20.29
CA ARG A 651 -22.99 30.66 -20.52
C ARG A 651 -22.35 31.68 -21.49
N ARG A 652 -21.77 31.22 -22.60
CA ARG A 652 -21.44 32.08 -23.76
C ARG A 652 -21.70 31.43 -25.10
N LYS A 653 -22.92 30.94 -25.34
CA LYS A 653 -23.46 30.68 -26.68
C LYS A 653 -24.96 30.76 -26.67
N LYS A 654 -25.51 31.98 -26.56
CA LYS A 654 -26.79 32.40 -27.10
C LYS A 654 -26.87 33.92 -27.04
N GLN A 655 -26.34 34.57 -28.04
CA GLN A 655 -26.86 35.77 -28.66
C GLN A 655 -25.96 36.15 -29.84
N ARG A 656 -26.55 35.99 -30.99
CA ARG A 656 -26.28 36.34 -32.39
C ARG A 656 -25.58 35.27 -33.21
#